data_d6321e7effda62f70fd3b74b5a21c0f1
#
_entry.id   d6321e7effda62f70fd3b74b5a21c0f1
#
_cell.length_a   1.000
_cell.length_b   1.000
_cell.length_c   1.000
_cell.angle_alpha   90.00
_cell.angle_beta   90.00
_cell.angle_gamma   90.00
#
_symmetry.space_group_name_H-M   'P 1'
#
loop_
_entity.id
_entity.type
_entity.pdbx_description
1 polymer ?
#
loop_
_entity_poly.entity_id
_entity_poly.type
_entity_poly.pdbx_seq_one_letter_code
_entity_poly.pdbx_strand_id
1 'polypeptide(L)'
;MSQIQDIQELNLEDVMGDRFGRYSKYIIQDRALPDIRDGLKPVQRRILYAMSIDGNTSDKQFRKSAKTVGNVIGNFHPHGDFSVYEAMVRMSQDWKLRDVLIEMHGNNGSMDGDPAAAMRYTEARLSKISEELLRDLDKQTVEFVLNFDDTEEEPTVLPARYPNLLVNGATGISAGYATEIPTHNLGEVIDATIHAIDHPKATVKELMQFVKGPDFPTGGIIQGIEELEQAYETGRGKVVIRSKTKIESIKGGKSQIIITEIPYEVNKALLVKKIDEIRLNKKIDGIAEVRDESDRTGLQIVVELKKEANAEGILNYLLKNTDLQVNYNFNMVAIDERRPVQVGLKTILTSYINFQKEVITRRTQYDLKKAQDRLHIVDGLMKALSILDEVIALIRNSKDKKHAKERLVETYDFTMIQAEAIVSLQLYRLTNTDITILRNEKLDLNEQIATFLSILKSEKTLLQVMKSELRDLKKKYATPRLTQIQAEIEEIKIETEVLVTEEEVYVVATKQGYYKRVSPRSFASSAPEENGMREGDEVILCQKASTLDNLILFTSKGNYLHLPVHEIPEAKWKDVGNHLSQSISLGTNELILSGFIKAKDSDDSYKDWTVVFFTKEGLVKQTLFNEFTTYRGYKTRTSNAMKLKTTTDEVVKVVVTNPEGLEVFIVTHCGFGLRYELSEIPVVGTVASGVKAINLRKEDFVAGAMVYSLEHKVVSAFLVSQRGAVKRFNVLEISMLTRAKRGLMVLRELKAKPHRVVFMNGEISSTSEYTIVATNAETKVVRPMDLTLVDRTSNGSALLGENDGEVKAVLENFDYSSLTEQ
;
A
#
# COMPACT_ATOMS: atom_id res chain seq x y z
N MET A 1 -67.03 26.18 -6.16
CA MET A 1 -66.72 25.31 -5.00
C MET A 1 -65.41 24.67 -5.31
N SER A 2 -64.38 25.10 -4.61
CA SER A 2 -63.03 24.58 -4.69
C SER A 2 -62.98 23.14 -4.23
N GLN A 3 -62.52 22.25 -5.12
CA GLN A 3 -62.14 20.88 -4.72
C GLN A 3 -61.00 21.08 -3.73
N ILE A 4 -61.25 20.76 -2.47
CA ILE A 4 -60.25 20.53 -1.45
C ILE A 4 -59.45 19.32 -1.90
N GLN A 5 -58.20 19.57 -2.38
CA GLN A 5 -57.26 18.47 -2.60
C GLN A 5 -57.07 17.76 -1.26
N ASP A 6 -57.34 16.44 -1.26
CA ASP A 6 -57.05 15.60 -0.10
C ASP A 6 -55.57 15.75 0.29
N ILE A 7 -55.32 16.43 1.37
CA ILE A 7 -53.98 16.54 1.96
C ILE A 7 -53.69 15.19 2.62
N GLN A 8 -52.84 14.38 1.98
CA GLN A 8 -52.32 13.18 2.60
C GLN A 8 -51.18 13.53 3.55
N GLU A 9 -51.33 13.27 4.80
CA GLU A 9 -50.25 13.28 5.77
C GLU A 9 -49.36 12.05 5.54
N LEU A 10 -48.14 12.27 5.05
CA LEU A 10 -47.13 11.22 4.88
C LEU A 10 -46.06 11.39 5.96
N ASN A 11 -45.67 10.28 6.55
CA ASN A 11 -44.58 10.26 7.53
C ASN A 11 -43.26 10.55 6.78
N LEU A 12 -42.48 11.55 7.24
CA LEU A 12 -41.24 11.95 6.58
C LEU A 12 -40.26 10.78 6.46
N GLU A 13 -40.19 9.94 7.46
CA GLU A 13 -39.30 8.76 7.50
C GLU A 13 -39.66 7.76 6.39
N ASP A 14 -40.94 7.48 6.18
CA ASP A 14 -41.43 6.57 5.15
C ASP A 14 -41.16 7.13 3.73
N VAL A 15 -41.40 8.44 3.53
CA VAL A 15 -41.11 9.13 2.28
C VAL A 15 -39.60 9.12 1.97
N MET A 16 -38.78 9.43 2.98
CA MET A 16 -37.33 9.41 2.84
C MET A 16 -36.81 8.00 2.54
N GLY A 17 -37.32 6.99 3.24
CA GLY A 17 -36.97 5.59 3.01
C GLY A 17 -37.31 5.12 1.59
N ASP A 18 -38.53 5.38 1.11
CA ASP A 18 -38.95 5.03 -0.26
C ASP A 18 -38.09 5.75 -1.31
N ARG A 19 -37.91 7.06 -1.18
CA ARG A 19 -37.09 7.84 -2.10
C ARG A 19 -35.63 7.41 -2.13
N PHE A 20 -35.05 7.16 -0.96
CA PHE A 20 -33.70 6.65 -0.86
C PHE A 20 -33.54 5.26 -1.46
N GLY A 21 -34.50 4.37 -1.20
CA GLY A 21 -34.52 3.02 -1.79
C GLY A 21 -34.58 3.05 -3.32
N ARG A 22 -35.45 3.87 -3.90
CA ARG A 22 -35.58 4.04 -5.37
C ARG A 22 -34.31 4.65 -5.96
N TYR A 23 -33.76 5.68 -5.34
CA TYR A 23 -32.51 6.31 -5.79
C TYR A 23 -31.32 5.35 -5.70
N SER A 24 -31.20 4.61 -4.60
CA SER A 24 -30.16 3.60 -4.44
C SER A 24 -30.26 2.50 -5.52
N LYS A 25 -31.48 2.01 -5.79
CA LYS A 25 -31.72 1.03 -6.85
C LYS A 25 -31.28 1.58 -8.21
N TYR A 26 -31.65 2.81 -8.54
CA TYR A 26 -31.24 3.48 -9.78
C TYR A 26 -29.72 3.59 -9.91
N ILE A 27 -29.02 4.06 -8.85
CA ILE A 27 -27.55 4.17 -8.88
C ILE A 27 -26.88 2.80 -9.06
N ILE A 28 -27.43 1.75 -8.46
CA ILE A 28 -26.89 0.40 -8.59
C ILE A 28 -27.09 -0.13 -10.00
N GLN A 29 -28.32 -0.12 -10.50
CA GLN A 29 -28.70 -0.78 -11.74
C GLN A 29 -28.36 0.03 -13.00
N ASP A 30 -28.53 1.35 -12.96
CA ASP A 30 -28.56 2.19 -14.15
C ASP A 30 -27.51 3.32 -14.14
N ARG A 31 -26.46 3.23 -13.29
CA ARG A 31 -25.44 4.29 -13.24
C ARG A 31 -24.01 3.81 -13.05
N ALA A 32 -23.71 3.18 -11.92
CA ALA A 32 -22.35 3.04 -11.44
C ALA A 32 -21.67 1.72 -11.81
N LEU A 33 -22.44 0.64 -11.94
CA LEU A 33 -21.94 -0.69 -12.19
C LEU A 33 -22.05 -1.09 -13.66
N PRO A 34 -21.09 -1.88 -14.19
CA PRO A 34 -21.12 -2.38 -15.55
C PRO A 34 -22.10 -3.55 -15.69
N ASP A 35 -22.68 -3.73 -16.88
CA ASP A 35 -23.40 -4.95 -17.23
C ASP A 35 -22.40 -6.09 -17.52
N ILE A 36 -22.65 -7.29 -17.03
CA ILE A 36 -21.74 -8.43 -17.17
C ILE A 36 -21.56 -8.86 -18.63
N ARG A 37 -22.55 -8.59 -19.50
CA ARG A 37 -22.60 -9.03 -20.91
C ARG A 37 -21.70 -8.17 -21.82
N ASP A 38 -21.78 -6.84 -21.71
CA ASP A 38 -21.03 -5.91 -22.56
C ASP A 38 -19.94 -5.12 -21.83
N GLY A 39 -19.88 -5.20 -20.49
CA GLY A 39 -18.89 -4.53 -19.68
C GLY A 39 -19.03 -3.01 -19.59
N LEU A 40 -20.16 -2.47 -20.02
CA LEU A 40 -20.39 -1.04 -20.11
C LEU A 40 -21.33 -0.52 -19.02
N LYS A 41 -21.06 0.69 -18.56
CA LYS A 41 -22.04 1.48 -17.80
C LYS A 41 -23.05 2.10 -18.77
N PRO A 42 -24.28 2.44 -18.32
CA PRO A 42 -25.28 3.03 -19.19
C PRO A 42 -24.80 4.27 -19.97
N VAL A 43 -24.08 5.20 -19.32
CA VAL A 43 -23.55 6.38 -20.00
C VAL A 43 -22.56 6.01 -21.12
N GLN A 44 -21.69 5.03 -20.89
CA GLN A 44 -20.71 4.58 -21.90
C GLN A 44 -21.42 3.95 -23.10
N ARG A 45 -22.40 3.07 -22.84
CA ARG A 45 -23.23 2.43 -23.88
C ARG A 45 -23.95 3.46 -24.73
N ARG A 46 -24.56 4.46 -24.10
CA ARG A 46 -25.28 5.52 -24.78
C ARG A 46 -24.37 6.39 -25.64
N ILE A 47 -23.15 6.68 -25.17
CA ILE A 47 -22.15 7.42 -25.98
C ILE A 47 -21.78 6.63 -27.23
N LEU A 48 -21.41 5.35 -27.10
CA LEU A 48 -21.01 4.52 -28.23
C LEU A 48 -22.20 4.33 -29.22
N TYR A 49 -23.38 4.13 -28.70
CA TYR A 49 -24.61 4.00 -29.51
C TYR A 49 -24.91 5.29 -30.26
N ALA A 50 -24.91 6.44 -29.61
CA ALA A 50 -25.13 7.74 -30.25
C ALA A 50 -24.08 8.03 -31.33
N MET A 51 -22.83 7.70 -31.12
CA MET A 51 -21.77 7.85 -32.13
C MET A 51 -22.02 6.92 -33.35
N SER A 52 -22.51 5.72 -33.10
CA SER A 52 -22.81 4.74 -34.14
C SER A 52 -23.97 5.19 -35.04
N ILE A 53 -25.11 5.58 -34.45
CA ILE A 53 -26.27 6.04 -35.24
C ILE A 53 -26.00 7.34 -35.99
N ASP A 54 -25.13 8.21 -35.43
CA ASP A 54 -24.64 9.41 -36.13
C ASP A 54 -23.65 9.09 -37.29
N GLY A 55 -23.27 7.81 -37.46
CA GLY A 55 -22.27 7.40 -38.42
C GLY A 55 -20.88 8.01 -38.16
N ASN A 56 -20.53 8.23 -36.90
CA ASN A 56 -19.22 8.72 -36.46
C ASN A 56 -18.23 7.58 -36.22
N THR A 57 -18.02 6.77 -37.25
CA THR A 57 -17.25 5.53 -37.25
C THR A 57 -15.75 5.78 -37.52
N SER A 58 -14.92 4.78 -37.30
CA SER A 58 -13.45 4.86 -37.38
C SER A 58 -12.92 5.19 -38.79
N ASP A 59 -13.71 4.94 -39.83
CA ASP A 59 -13.40 5.26 -41.22
C ASP A 59 -13.75 6.69 -41.64
N LYS A 60 -14.47 7.44 -40.77
CA LYS A 60 -14.92 8.81 -41.03
C LYS A 60 -13.98 9.85 -40.38
N GLN A 61 -14.19 11.10 -40.79
CA GLN A 61 -13.49 12.22 -40.18
C GLN A 61 -13.92 12.42 -38.73
N PHE A 62 -13.00 12.92 -37.92
CA PHE A 62 -13.29 13.32 -36.54
C PHE A 62 -14.38 14.40 -36.47
N ARG A 63 -15.24 14.32 -35.48
CA ARG A 63 -16.28 15.33 -35.23
C ARG A 63 -16.06 15.97 -33.87
N LYS A 64 -16.47 17.24 -33.71
CA LYS A 64 -16.41 17.93 -32.42
C LYS A 64 -17.09 17.14 -31.32
N SER A 65 -16.39 16.92 -30.22
CA SER A 65 -16.92 16.18 -29.06
C SER A 65 -18.22 16.77 -28.53
N ALA A 66 -18.38 18.10 -28.60
CA ALA A 66 -19.61 18.78 -28.22
C ALA A 66 -20.84 18.30 -28.99
N LYS A 67 -20.68 17.86 -30.24
CA LYS A 67 -21.81 17.32 -31.04
C LYS A 67 -22.31 16.00 -30.46
N THR A 68 -21.38 15.08 -30.16
CA THR A 68 -21.69 13.79 -29.55
C THR A 68 -22.32 13.97 -28.16
N VAL A 69 -21.72 14.82 -27.32
CA VAL A 69 -22.22 15.12 -25.97
C VAL A 69 -23.65 15.68 -26.05
N GLY A 70 -23.89 16.64 -26.95
CA GLY A 70 -25.22 17.22 -27.17
C GLY A 70 -26.26 16.19 -27.60
N ASN A 71 -25.91 15.28 -28.53
CA ASN A 71 -26.79 14.20 -28.97
C ASN A 71 -27.12 13.22 -27.83
N VAL A 72 -26.10 12.84 -27.04
CA VAL A 72 -26.28 11.92 -25.91
C VAL A 72 -27.21 12.50 -24.85
N ILE A 73 -27.03 13.78 -24.50
CA ILE A 73 -27.85 14.42 -23.48
C ILE A 73 -29.27 14.65 -23.98
N GLY A 74 -29.40 15.09 -25.23
CA GLY A 74 -30.71 15.39 -25.81
C GLY A 74 -31.60 14.16 -25.98
N ASN A 75 -31.01 13.01 -26.36
CA ASN A 75 -31.80 11.88 -26.79
C ASN A 75 -31.75 10.66 -25.84
N PHE A 76 -30.67 10.48 -25.04
CA PHE A 76 -30.48 9.22 -24.31
C PHE A 76 -30.13 9.38 -22.83
N HIS A 77 -29.39 10.45 -22.44
CA HIS A 77 -28.86 10.53 -21.09
C HIS A 77 -29.06 11.93 -20.48
N PRO A 78 -30.21 12.18 -19.82
CA PRO A 78 -30.61 13.50 -19.34
C PRO A 78 -29.85 13.91 -18.08
N HIS A 79 -28.52 14.06 -18.18
CA HIS A 79 -27.61 14.44 -17.10
C HIS A 79 -26.65 15.54 -17.56
N GLY A 80 -25.80 16.06 -16.64
CA GLY A 80 -24.89 17.17 -16.97
C GLY A 80 -23.88 16.81 -18.08
N ASP A 81 -23.64 17.76 -18.97
CA ASP A 81 -22.72 17.64 -20.11
C ASP A 81 -21.29 17.26 -19.70
N PHE A 82 -20.84 17.79 -18.59
CA PHE A 82 -19.50 17.50 -18.05
C PHE A 82 -19.34 16.00 -17.75
N SER A 83 -20.32 15.35 -17.14
CA SER A 83 -20.24 13.94 -16.80
C SER A 83 -20.21 13.03 -18.03
N VAL A 84 -20.97 13.39 -19.07
CA VAL A 84 -20.96 12.67 -20.35
C VAL A 84 -19.63 12.87 -21.08
N TYR A 85 -19.12 14.11 -21.08
CA TYR A 85 -17.84 14.43 -21.70
C TYR A 85 -16.67 13.73 -20.98
N GLU A 86 -16.63 13.73 -19.65
CA GLU A 86 -15.60 12.99 -18.90
C GLU A 86 -15.62 11.49 -19.17
N ALA A 87 -16.81 10.88 -19.25
CA ALA A 87 -16.92 9.47 -19.62
C ALA A 87 -16.38 9.21 -21.05
N MET A 88 -16.65 10.12 -21.98
CA MET A 88 -16.14 10.05 -23.35
C MET A 88 -14.63 10.21 -23.41
N VAL A 89 -14.07 11.18 -22.66
CA VAL A 89 -12.62 11.39 -22.53
C VAL A 89 -11.94 10.15 -21.95
N ARG A 90 -12.49 9.59 -20.85
CA ARG A 90 -11.93 8.38 -20.23
C ARG A 90 -11.87 7.19 -21.19
N MET A 91 -12.88 7.04 -22.07
CA MET A 91 -12.89 6.00 -23.10
C MET A 91 -11.85 6.22 -24.21
N SER A 92 -11.22 7.38 -24.29
CA SER A 92 -10.16 7.69 -25.26
C SER A 92 -8.73 7.65 -24.66
N GLN A 93 -8.59 7.47 -23.35
CA GLN A 93 -7.31 7.49 -22.68
C GLN A 93 -6.64 6.12 -22.69
N ASP A 94 -5.51 6.01 -23.38
CA ASP A 94 -4.74 4.77 -23.54
C ASP A 94 -3.99 4.33 -22.27
N TRP A 95 -3.89 5.20 -21.26
CA TRP A 95 -3.40 4.86 -19.92
C TRP A 95 -4.52 4.44 -18.94
N LYS A 96 -5.79 4.49 -19.37
CA LYS A 96 -6.97 4.08 -18.58
C LYS A 96 -7.63 2.82 -19.10
N LEU A 97 -7.72 2.65 -20.42
CA LEU A 97 -8.28 1.47 -21.05
C LEU A 97 -7.19 0.66 -21.76
N ARG A 98 -7.28 -0.65 -21.68
CA ARG A 98 -6.35 -1.54 -22.37
C ARG A 98 -6.53 -1.49 -23.89
N ASP A 99 -7.77 -1.36 -24.32
CA ASP A 99 -8.18 -1.13 -25.71
C ASP A 99 -9.16 0.04 -25.74
N VAL A 100 -8.71 1.18 -26.24
CA VAL A 100 -9.50 2.42 -26.26
C VAL A 100 -10.73 2.29 -27.16
N LEU A 101 -11.86 2.78 -26.69
CA LEU A 101 -13.13 2.70 -27.40
C LEU A 101 -13.42 3.94 -28.26
N ILE A 102 -12.78 5.04 -27.98
CA ILE A 102 -12.92 6.33 -28.69
C ILE A 102 -11.54 6.82 -29.10
N GLU A 103 -11.39 7.21 -30.34
CA GLU A 103 -10.23 7.98 -30.81
C GLU A 103 -10.52 9.46 -30.64
N MET A 104 -9.59 10.22 -30.05
CA MET A 104 -9.76 11.63 -29.80
C MET A 104 -8.58 12.44 -30.32
N HIS A 105 -8.87 13.56 -30.98
CA HIS A 105 -7.89 14.59 -31.34
C HIS A 105 -8.00 15.78 -30.40
N GLY A 106 -6.84 16.34 -30.05
CA GLY A 106 -6.73 17.42 -29.08
C GLY A 106 -6.25 16.93 -27.71
N ASN A 107 -6.30 17.82 -26.73
CA ASN A 107 -5.90 17.47 -25.37
C ASN A 107 -7.03 16.67 -24.67
N ASN A 108 -6.81 15.38 -24.47
CA ASN A 108 -7.70 14.48 -23.74
C ASN A 108 -7.19 14.16 -22.31
N GLY A 109 -6.36 15.07 -21.74
CA GLY A 109 -5.75 14.89 -20.43
C GLY A 109 -4.36 14.25 -20.51
N SER A 110 -3.77 13.98 -19.35
CA SER A 110 -2.47 13.34 -19.23
C SER A 110 -2.38 12.41 -18.03
N MET A 111 -1.33 11.58 -17.96
CA MET A 111 -0.99 10.77 -16.78
C MET A 111 -0.56 11.62 -15.57
N ASP A 112 -0.25 12.89 -15.79
CA ASP A 112 0.05 13.87 -14.74
C ASP A 112 -1.20 14.40 -14.02
N GLY A 113 -2.39 13.97 -14.50
CA GLY A 113 -3.67 14.40 -13.94
C GLY A 113 -4.20 15.71 -14.51
N ASP A 114 -3.60 16.20 -15.60
CA ASP A 114 -4.13 17.35 -16.30
C ASP A 114 -5.52 17.04 -16.86
N PRO A 115 -6.49 17.95 -16.74
CA PRO A 115 -7.81 17.78 -17.32
C PRO A 115 -7.77 17.84 -18.85
N ALA A 116 -8.73 17.20 -19.49
CA ALA A 116 -8.96 17.38 -20.92
C ALA A 116 -9.35 18.83 -21.24
N ALA A 117 -9.03 19.26 -22.45
CA ALA A 117 -9.55 20.53 -22.96
C ALA A 117 -11.08 20.48 -23.07
N ALA A 118 -11.75 21.63 -23.03
CA ALA A 118 -13.21 21.69 -23.17
C ALA A 118 -13.69 21.05 -24.48
N MET A 119 -14.86 20.43 -24.47
CA MET A 119 -15.44 19.63 -25.57
C MET A 119 -15.57 20.37 -26.91
N ARG A 120 -15.55 21.70 -26.91
CA ARG A 120 -15.53 22.52 -28.12
C ARG A 120 -14.19 22.51 -28.86
N TYR A 121 -13.12 22.15 -28.19
CA TYR A 121 -11.76 22.08 -28.77
C TYR A 121 -11.38 20.66 -29.20
N THR A 122 -11.88 19.63 -28.56
CA THR A 122 -11.58 18.25 -28.89
C THR A 122 -12.48 17.69 -29.98
N GLU A 123 -11.99 16.70 -30.70
CA GLU A 123 -12.72 16.00 -31.76
C GLU A 123 -12.60 14.49 -31.50
N ALA A 124 -13.65 13.75 -31.77
CA ALA A 124 -13.70 12.32 -31.50
C ALA A 124 -14.41 11.52 -32.60
N ARG A 125 -14.11 10.22 -32.64
CA ARG A 125 -14.81 9.21 -33.43
C ARG A 125 -14.68 7.85 -32.72
N LEU A 126 -15.48 6.87 -33.14
CA LEU A 126 -15.35 5.50 -32.65
C LEU A 126 -13.98 4.93 -33.05
N SER A 127 -13.39 4.12 -32.18
CA SER A 127 -12.22 3.30 -32.53
C SER A 127 -12.65 2.06 -33.32
N LYS A 128 -11.70 1.44 -34.02
CA LYS A 128 -12.00 0.20 -34.80
C LYS A 128 -12.49 -0.95 -33.95
N ILE A 129 -11.98 -1.08 -32.71
CA ILE A 129 -12.40 -2.15 -31.82
C ILE A 129 -13.78 -1.90 -31.20
N SER A 130 -14.16 -0.64 -30.99
CA SER A 130 -15.51 -0.32 -30.47
C SER A 130 -16.61 -0.66 -31.45
N GLU A 131 -16.34 -0.66 -32.76
CA GLU A 131 -17.29 -1.10 -33.78
C GLU A 131 -17.65 -2.58 -33.64
N GLU A 132 -16.75 -3.41 -33.08
CA GLU A 132 -17.03 -4.81 -32.81
C GLU A 132 -17.94 -4.99 -31.58
N LEU A 133 -18.08 -3.98 -30.70
CA LEU A 133 -19.12 -3.97 -29.65
C LEU A 133 -20.52 -3.68 -30.21
N LEU A 134 -20.60 -2.88 -31.30
CA LEU A 134 -21.82 -2.38 -31.91
C LEU A 134 -22.28 -3.22 -33.10
N ARG A 135 -21.45 -4.14 -33.57
CA ARG A 135 -21.68 -4.92 -34.79
C ARG A 135 -22.92 -5.74 -34.69
N ASP A 136 -23.69 -5.77 -35.81
CA ASP A 136 -24.96 -6.50 -35.95
C ASP A 136 -26.10 -5.94 -35.04
N LEU A 137 -25.96 -4.72 -34.49
CA LEU A 137 -26.99 -4.09 -33.68
C LEU A 137 -28.29 -3.85 -34.45
N ASP A 138 -28.19 -3.59 -35.76
CA ASP A 138 -29.30 -3.41 -36.70
C ASP A 138 -30.09 -4.71 -37.01
N LYS A 139 -29.58 -5.86 -36.54
CA LYS A 139 -30.20 -7.18 -36.79
C LYS A 139 -31.03 -7.70 -35.61
N GLN A 140 -31.52 -6.83 -34.78
CA GLN A 140 -32.34 -7.20 -33.61
C GLN A 140 -31.68 -8.21 -32.68
N THR A 141 -30.37 -8.13 -32.54
CA THR A 141 -29.54 -9.05 -31.73
C THR A 141 -29.74 -8.88 -30.24
N VAL A 142 -30.14 -7.69 -29.79
CA VAL A 142 -30.41 -7.32 -28.42
C VAL A 142 -31.79 -6.66 -28.29
N GLU A 143 -32.22 -6.48 -27.04
CA GLU A 143 -33.47 -5.80 -26.74
C GLU A 143 -33.27 -4.28 -26.74
N PHE A 144 -34.26 -3.59 -27.33
CA PHE A 144 -34.36 -2.14 -27.32
C PHE A 144 -35.49 -1.72 -26.38
N VAL A 145 -35.31 -0.57 -25.75
CA VAL A 145 -36.28 0.08 -24.90
C VAL A 145 -36.42 1.54 -25.30
N LEU A 146 -37.57 2.14 -24.99
CA LEU A 146 -37.73 3.58 -25.18
C LEU A 146 -36.78 4.34 -24.25
N ASN A 147 -36.31 5.46 -24.75
CA ASN A 147 -35.48 6.40 -24.00
C ASN A 147 -36.29 7.09 -22.88
N PHE A 148 -35.70 8.09 -22.20
CA PHE A 148 -36.28 8.76 -21.04
C PHE A 148 -37.58 9.56 -21.35
N ASP A 149 -37.83 9.95 -22.60
CA ASP A 149 -38.99 10.76 -23.04
C ASP A 149 -39.87 10.02 -24.07
N ASP A 150 -39.67 8.73 -24.27
CA ASP A 150 -40.37 7.85 -25.17
C ASP A 150 -40.35 8.26 -26.65
N THR A 151 -39.31 9.04 -27.06
CA THR A 151 -39.19 9.53 -28.45
C THR A 151 -38.27 8.70 -29.32
N GLU A 152 -37.29 8.03 -28.73
CA GLU A 152 -36.25 7.24 -29.41
C GLU A 152 -36.10 5.87 -28.73
N GLU A 153 -35.53 4.93 -29.45
CA GLU A 153 -35.17 3.61 -28.89
C GLU A 153 -33.67 3.52 -28.60
N GLU A 154 -33.32 2.93 -27.47
CA GLU A 154 -31.96 2.64 -27.10
C GLU A 154 -31.73 1.17 -26.74
N PRO A 155 -30.55 0.57 -27.04
CA PRO A 155 -30.28 -0.81 -26.71
C PRO A 155 -30.01 -0.96 -25.20
N THR A 156 -30.58 -2.02 -24.60
CA THR A 156 -30.35 -2.36 -23.18
C THR A 156 -28.92 -2.84 -22.94
N VAL A 157 -28.28 -3.42 -23.95
CA VAL A 157 -26.93 -3.97 -23.97
C VAL A 157 -26.41 -3.95 -25.39
N LEU A 158 -25.08 -3.83 -25.59
CA LEU A 158 -24.50 -3.98 -26.94
C LEU A 158 -24.21 -5.45 -27.26
N PRO A 159 -24.17 -5.85 -28.54
CA PRO A 159 -23.87 -7.22 -28.95
C PRO A 159 -22.51 -7.74 -28.52
N ALA A 160 -21.54 -6.88 -28.33
CA ALA A 160 -20.21 -7.09 -27.72
C ALA A 160 -19.51 -8.38 -28.17
N ARG A 161 -18.96 -8.41 -29.38
CA ARG A 161 -18.31 -9.60 -29.98
C ARG A 161 -17.05 -10.10 -29.25
N TYR A 162 -16.61 -9.41 -28.21
CA TYR A 162 -15.51 -9.83 -27.31
C TYR A 162 -15.87 -9.50 -25.85
N PRO A 163 -15.29 -10.19 -24.86
CA PRO A 163 -15.59 -9.98 -23.44
C PRO A 163 -15.01 -8.65 -22.91
N ASN A 164 -15.64 -7.54 -23.27
CA ASN A 164 -15.14 -6.19 -22.96
C ASN A 164 -15.01 -5.93 -21.45
N LEU A 165 -15.84 -6.54 -20.62
CA LEU A 165 -15.75 -6.41 -19.15
C LEU A 165 -14.38 -6.83 -18.63
N LEU A 166 -13.80 -7.90 -19.15
CA LEU A 166 -12.46 -8.33 -18.78
C LEU A 166 -11.37 -7.50 -19.48
N VAL A 167 -11.56 -7.23 -20.78
CA VAL A 167 -10.52 -6.52 -21.55
C VAL A 167 -10.27 -5.12 -21.01
N ASN A 168 -11.30 -4.32 -20.83
CA ASN A 168 -11.18 -2.93 -20.38
C ASN A 168 -11.44 -2.72 -18.88
N GLY A 169 -11.89 -3.77 -18.18
CA GLY A 169 -12.21 -3.65 -16.77
C GLY A 169 -13.35 -2.68 -16.48
N ALA A 170 -13.60 -2.42 -15.22
CA ALA A 170 -14.53 -1.39 -14.77
C ALA A 170 -14.24 -0.95 -13.34
N THR A 171 -14.35 0.35 -13.07
CA THR A 171 -14.29 0.92 -11.73
C THR A 171 -15.55 1.70 -11.44
N GLY A 172 -16.11 1.61 -10.25
CA GLY A 172 -17.34 2.34 -9.91
C GLY A 172 -17.73 2.23 -8.45
N ILE A 173 -18.35 3.30 -7.95
CA ILE A 173 -18.86 3.37 -6.59
C ILE A 173 -20.37 3.59 -6.63
N SER A 174 -21.12 2.73 -5.97
CA SER A 174 -22.58 2.75 -5.89
C SER A 174 -23.07 2.75 -4.44
N ALA A 175 -24.37 2.76 -4.23
CA ALA A 175 -24.98 2.66 -2.90
C ALA A 175 -24.78 1.24 -2.34
N GLY A 176 -23.88 1.06 -1.40
CA GLY A 176 -23.56 -0.24 -0.77
C GLY A 176 -22.72 -1.19 -1.61
N TYR A 177 -22.36 -0.83 -2.85
CA TYR A 177 -21.54 -1.64 -3.75
C TYR A 177 -20.43 -0.79 -4.36
N ALA A 178 -19.28 -1.40 -4.55
CA ALA A 178 -18.20 -0.85 -5.37
C ALA A 178 -17.74 -1.92 -6.34
N THR A 179 -17.23 -1.51 -7.50
CA THR A 179 -16.62 -2.43 -8.45
C THR A 179 -15.20 -1.98 -8.79
N GLU A 180 -14.29 -2.93 -8.83
CA GLU A 180 -12.91 -2.76 -9.23
C GLU A 180 -12.49 -4.00 -10.01
N ILE A 181 -12.70 -3.98 -11.31
CA ILE A 181 -12.38 -5.06 -12.24
C ILE A 181 -11.18 -4.61 -13.07
N PRO A 182 -10.02 -5.30 -13.00
CA PRO A 182 -8.84 -4.91 -13.74
C PRO A 182 -8.98 -5.17 -15.23
N THR A 183 -8.14 -4.50 -16.00
CA THR A 183 -7.99 -4.72 -17.45
C THR A 183 -7.20 -5.99 -17.75
N HIS A 184 -7.46 -6.63 -18.90
CA HIS A 184 -6.79 -7.86 -19.32
C HIS A 184 -6.39 -7.81 -20.79
N ASN A 185 -5.46 -8.67 -21.19
CA ASN A 185 -5.05 -8.80 -22.57
C ASN A 185 -6.14 -9.46 -23.42
N LEU A 186 -6.54 -8.80 -24.50
CA LEU A 186 -7.60 -9.28 -25.41
C LEU A 186 -7.31 -10.70 -25.94
N GLY A 187 -6.07 -10.96 -26.36
CA GLY A 187 -5.68 -12.27 -26.90
C GLY A 187 -5.79 -13.39 -25.88
N GLU A 188 -5.38 -13.14 -24.64
CA GLU A 188 -5.45 -14.09 -23.53
C GLU A 188 -6.91 -14.38 -23.14
N VAL A 189 -7.74 -13.32 -23.06
CA VAL A 189 -9.17 -13.45 -22.74
C VAL A 189 -9.92 -14.24 -23.82
N ILE A 190 -9.59 -14.00 -25.10
CA ILE A 190 -10.18 -14.78 -26.21
C ILE A 190 -9.78 -16.25 -26.12
N ASP A 191 -8.51 -16.55 -25.87
CA ASP A 191 -8.05 -17.94 -25.73
C ASP A 191 -8.73 -18.66 -24.58
N ALA A 192 -8.85 -18.00 -23.42
CA ALA A 192 -9.58 -18.52 -22.27
C ALA A 192 -11.08 -18.73 -22.59
N THR A 193 -11.70 -17.81 -23.33
CA THR A 193 -13.10 -17.95 -23.75
C THR A 193 -13.26 -19.15 -24.67
N ILE A 194 -12.39 -19.36 -25.63
CA ILE A 194 -12.41 -20.53 -26.53
C ILE A 194 -12.22 -21.82 -25.75
N HIS A 195 -11.28 -21.82 -24.77
CA HIS A 195 -11.07 -22.96 -23.89
C HIS A 195 -12.31 -23.27 -23.05
N ALA A 196 -12.96 -22.25 -22.47
CA ALA A 196 -14.19 -22.41 -21.71
C ALA A 196 -15.37 -22.93 -22.55
N ILE A 197 -15.43 -22.58 -23.85
CA ILE A 197 -16.41 -23.15 -24.80
C ILE A 197 -16.16 -24.65 -24.99
N ASP A 198 -14.91 -25.07 -25.17
CA ASP A 198 -14.56 -26.46 -25.41
C ASP A 198 -14.62 -27.30 -24.09
N HIS A 199 -14.39 -26.67 -22.95
CA HIS A 199 -14.36 -27.30 -21.63
C HIS A 199 -15.22 -26.53 -20.60
N PRO A 200 -16.60 -26.71 -20.66
CA PRO A 200 -17.52 -25.92 -19.80
C PRO A 200 -17.29 -26.13 -18.28
N LYS A 201 -16.61 -27.23 -17.90
CA LYS A 201 -16.27 -27.58 -16.51
C LYS A 201 -14.88 -27.11 -16.10
N ALA A 202 -14.16 -26.42 -16.96
CA ALA A 202 -12.82 -25.94 -16.66
C ALA A 202 -12.78 -25.18 -15.33
N THR A 203 -11.72 -25.42 -14.56
CA THR A 203 -11.44 -24.71 -13.30
C THR A 203 -10.84 -23.35 -13.58
N VAL A 204 -10.84 -22.47 -12.59
CA VAL A 204 -10.17 -21.15 -12.69
C VAL A 204 -8.68 -21.33 -12.97
N LYS A 205 -8.04 -22.30 -12.36
CA LYS A 205 -6.62 -22.62 -12.56
C LYS A 205 -6.30 -23.03 -14.00
N GLU A 206 -7.18 -23.76 -14.66
CA GLU A 206 -7.04 -24.11 -16.09
C GLU A 206 -7.23 -22.88 -16.97
N LEU A 207 -8.18 -21.99 -16.65
CA LEU A 207 -8.39 -20.72 -17.36
C LEU A 207 -7.19 -19.76 -17.19
N MET A 208 -6.53 -19.78 -16.05
CA MET A 208 -5.32 -18.98 -15.78
C MET A 208 -4.09 -19.44 -16.59
N GLN A 209 -4.12 -20.60 -17.24
CA GLN A 209 -3.08 -20.96 -18.21
C GLN A 209 -3.12 -20.04 -19.43
N PHE A 210 -4.27 -19.46 -19.73
CA PHE A 210 -4.49 -18.52 -20.82
C PHE A 210 -4.51 -17.07 -20.32
N VAL A 211 -5.37 -16.73 -19.35
CA VAL A 211 -5.39 -15.41 -18.69
C VAL A 211 -4.44 -15.45 -17.52
N LYS A 212 -3.20 -15.06 -17.76
CA LYS A 212 -2.12 -15.12 -16.76
C LYS A 212 -2.33 -14.16 -15.59
N GLY A 213 -3.12 -13.11 -15.79
CA GLY A 213 -3.40 -12.06 -14.83
C GLY A 213 -3.84 -10.77 -15.50
N PRO A 214 -4.09 -9.69 -14.76
CA PRO A 214 -4.35 -8.37 -15.31
C PRO A 214 -3.26 -7.93 -16.29
N ASP A 215 -3.66 -7.14 -17.28
CA ASP A 215 -2.76 -6.51 -18.23
C ASP A 215 -3.09 -5.01 -18.26
N PHE A 216 -2.38 -4.25 -17.44
CA PHE A 216 -2.64 -2.82 -17.29
C PHE A 216 -2.04 -2.02 -18.43
N PRO A 217 -2.72 -0.99 -18.92
CA PRO A 217 -2.24 -0.15 -20.01
C PRO A 217 -0.92 0.58 -19.66
N THR A 218 -0.66 0.84 -18.38
CA THR A 218 0.58 1.46 -17.91
C THR A 218 1.73 0.47 -17.70
N GLY A 219 1.52 -0.84 -17.96
CA GLY A 219 2.52 -1.88 -17.76
C GLY A 219 2.72 -2.23 -16.27
N GLY A 220 3.96 -2.21 -15.82
CA GLY A 220 4.34 -2.57 -14.45
C GLY A 220 4.50 -4.07 -14.22
N ILE A 221 4.72 -4.44 -12.97
CA ILE A 221 4.98 -5.81 -12.53
C ILE A 221 3.97 -6.20 -11.46
N ILE A 222 3.19 -7.24 -11.72
CA ILE A 222 2.28 -7.85 -10.74
C ILE A 222 3.03 -8.92 -9.97
N GLN A 223 2.88 -8.95 -8.65
CA GLN A 223 3.45 -9.96 -7.77
C GLN A 223 2.35 -10.65 -6.95
N GLY A 224 2.50 -11.97 -6.71
CA GLY A 224 1.57 -12.77 -5.91
C GLY A 224 0.53 -13.51 -6.76
N ILE A 225 0.90 -14.67 -7.34
CA ILE A 225 -0.01 -15.48 -8.17
C ILE A 225 -1.09 -16.18 -7.33
N GLU A 226 -0.79 -16.60 -6.11
CA GLU A 226 -1.76 -17.30 -5.26
C GLU A 226 -2.94 -16.39 -4.87
N GLU A 227 -2.66 -15.15 -4.52
CA GLU A 227 -3.68 -14.15 -4.24
C GLU A 227 -4.51 -13.81 -5.48
N LEU A 228 -3.88 -13.87 -6.66
CA LEU A 228 -4.55 -13.67 -7.94
C LEU A 228 -5.52 -14.82 -8.26
N GLU A 229 -5.14 -16.07 -8.02
CA GLU A 229 -6.03 -17.25 -8.19
C GLU A 229 -7.27 -17.08 -7.31
N GLN A 230 -7.09 -16.74 -6.03
CA GLN A 230 -8.19 -16.47 -5.11
C GLN A 230 -9.10 -15.33 -5.60
N ALA A 231 -8.49 -14.24 -6.12
CA ALA A 231 -9.26 -13.12 -6.65
C ALA A 231 -10.12 -13.53 -7.86
N TYR A 232 -9.61 -14.36 -8.74
CA TYR A 232 -10.36 -14.87 -9.90
C TYR A 232 -11.43 -15.91 -9.55
N GLU A 233 -11.26 -16.65 -8.46
CA GLU A 233 -12.27 -17.57 -7.96
C GLU A 233 -13.44 -16.85 -7.30
N THR A 234 -13.14 -15.95 -6.38
CA THR A 234 -14.14 -15.32 -5.50
C THR A 234 -14.62 -13.97 -5.98
N GLY A 235 -13.94 -13.34 -6.93
CA GLY A 235 -14.14 -11.95 -7.32
C GLY A 235 -13.58 -10.93 -6.32
N ARG A 236 -12.85 -11.38 -5.27
CA ARG A 236 -12.20 -10.53 -4.27
C ARG A 236 -10.79 -10.99 -3.98
N GLY A 237 -9.87 -10.04 -3.90
CA GLY A 237 -8.48 -10.29 -3.57
C GLY A 237 -7.66 -9.04 -3.70
N LYS A 238 -6.36 -9.17 -3.52
CA LYS A 238 -5.41 -8.08 -3.74
C LYS A 238 -4.16 -8.63 -4.41
N VAL A 239 -3.54 -7.81 -5.23
CA VAL A 239 -2.21 -8.08 -5.80
C VAL A 239 -1.32 -6.87 -5.60
N VAL A 240 -0.03 -7.09 -5.58
CA VAL A 240 0.96 -6.01 -5.54
C VAL A 240 1.31 -5.62 -6.96
N ILE A 241 1.22 -4.32 -7.28
CA ILE A 241 1.70 -3.78 -8.55
C ILE A 241 2.92 -2.92 -8.25
N ARG A 242 4.02 -3.22 -8.92
CA ARG A 242 5.30 -2.51 -8.80
C ARG A 242 5.65 -1.82 -10.12
N SER A 243 6.23 -0.64 -10.02
CA SER A 243 6.84 0.07 -11.14
C SER A 243 7.95 -0.75 -11.77
N LYS A 244 8.15 -0.58 -13.07
CA LYS A 244 9.34 -1.12 -13.74
C LYS A 244 10.47 -0.12 -13.61
N THR A 245 11.54 -0.57 -12.96
CA THR A 245 12.69 0.27 -12.62
C THR A 245 13.98 -0.34 -13.09
N LYS A 246 14.99 0.51 -13.36
CA LYS A 246 16.35 0.11 -13.75
C LYS A 246 17.34 1.00 -13.03
N ILE A 247 18.38 0.41 -12.47
CA ILE A 247 19.52 1.14 -11.92
C ILE A 247 20.60 1.20 -12.97
N GLU A 248 21.09 2.40 -13.26
CA GLU A 248 22.17 2.63 -14.20
C GLU A 248 23.30 3.44 -13.56
N SER A 249 24.54 3.08 -13.88
CA SER A 249 25.71 3.86 -13.48
C SER A 249 25.97 4.99 -14.49
N ILE A 250 26.23 6.19 -13.99
CA ILE A 250 26.57 7.36 -14.81
C ILE A 250 28.00 7.83 -14.55
N LYS A 251 28.48 8.72 -15.42
CA LYS A 251 29.87 9.26 -15.33
C LYS A 251 30.11 9.87 -13.95
N GLY A 252 31.32 9.66 -13.40
CA GLY A 252 31.73 10.22 -12.12
C GLY A 252 31.43 9.37 -10.88
N GLY A 253 31.12 8.07 -11.05
CA GLY A 253 30.84 7.15 -9.93
C GLY A 253 29.47 7.40 -9.26
N LYS A 254 28.56 8.07 -9.95
CA LYS A 254 27.17 8.24 -9.58
C LYS A 254 26.29 7.16 -10.21
N SER A 255 25.11 6.96 -9.65
CA SER A 255 24.07 6.09 -10.19
C SER A 255 22.77 6.85 -10.36
N GLN A 256 21.87 6.31 -11.17
CA GLN A 256 20.51 6.82 -11.32
C GLN A 256 19.51 5.67 -11.32
N ILE A 257 18.34 5.92 -10.76
CA ILE A 257 17.19 5.03 -10.84
C ILE A 257 16.27 5.57 -11.92
N ILE A 258 16.04 4.77 -12.96
CA ILE A 258 15.14 5.09 -14.06
C ILE A 258 13.86 4.30 -13.87
N ILE A 259 12.71 4.98 -13.88
CA ILE A 259 11.39 4.42 -13.78
C ILE A 259 10.72 4.59 -15.14
N THR A 260 10.40 3.47 -15.80
CA THR A 260 9.84 3.46 -17.16
C THR A 260 8.35 3.12 -17.21
N GLU A 261 7.83 2.47 -16.16
CA GLU A 261 6.42 2.12 -16.02
C GLU A 261 6.00 2.36 -14.58
N ILE A 262 4.80 2.89 -14.37
CA ILE A 262 4.21 3.14 -13.05
C ILE A 262 2.96 2.31 -12.85
N PRO A 263 2.55 2.01 -11.61
CA PRO A 263 1.35 1.24 -11.34
C PRO A 263 0.10 1.92 -11.90
N TYR A 264 -0.87 1.10 -12.30
CA TYR A 264 -2.13 1.56 -12.83
C TYR A 264 -2.87 2.53 -11.88
N GLU A 265 -3.51 3.56 -12.43
CA GLU A 265 -4.22 4.64 -11.72
C GLU A 265 -3.31 5.57 -10.87
N VAL A 266 -2.00 5.40 -10.87
CA VAL A 266 -1.07 6.31 -10.18
C VAL A 266 -0.89 7.59 -11.00
N ASN A 267 -0.99 8.73 -10.33
CA ASN A 267 -0.69 10.04 -10.92
C ASN A 267 0.81 10.29 -10.94
N LYS A 268 1.38 10.46 -12.15
CA LYS A 268 2.83 10.60 -12.34
C LYS A 268 3.39 11.85 -11.68
N ALA A 269 2.75 13.00 -11.83
CA ALA A 269 3.23 14.27 -11.26
C ALA A 269 3.23 14.23 -9.72
N LEU A 270 2.19 13.66 -9.10
CA LEU A 270 2.13 13.47 -7.64
C LEU A 270 3.19 12.50 -7.16
N LEU A 271 3.48 11.44 -7.91
CA LEU A 271 4.55 10.50 -7.60
C LEU A 271 5.92 11.17 -7.64
N VAL A 272 6.24 11.92 -8.70
CA VAL A 272 7.49 12.68 -8.83
C VAL A 272 7.63 13.67 -7.67
N LYS A 273 6.57 14.43 -7.37
CA LYS A 273 6.55 15.35 -6.23
C LYS A 273 6.82 14.65 -4.90
N LYS A 274 6.20 13.50 -4.66
CA LYS A 274 6.39 12.71 -3.42
C LYS A 274 7.82 12.22 -3.27
N ILE A 275 8.46 11.80 -4.37
CA ILE A 275 9.87 11.40 -4.39
C ILE A 275 10.77 12.61 -4.10
N ASP A 276 10.48 13.76 -4.70
CA ASP A 276 11.25 15.00 -4.48
C ASP A 276 11.07 15.54 -3.03
N GLU A 277 9.88 15.42 -2.45
CA GLU A 277 9.63 15.75 -1.04
C GLU A 277 10.47 14.88 -0.07
N ILE A 278 10.71 13.61 -0.40
CA ILE A 278 11.60 12.74 0.36
C ILE A 278 13.02 13.30 0.36
N ARG A 279 13.51 13.77 -0.78
CA ARG A 279 14.81 14.44 -0.95
C ARG A 279 14.87 15.75 -0.16
N LEU A 280 13.90 16.64 -0.34
CA LEU A 280 13.85 17.96 0.29
C LEU A 280 13.76 17.88 1.81
N ASN A 281 12.96 16.95 2.33
CA ASN A 281 12.80 16.70 3.76
C ASN A 281 13.97 15.90 4.37
N LYS A 282 15.00 15.57 3.57
CA LYS A 282 16.17 14.77 3.99
C LYS A 282 15.78 13.47 4.71
N LYS A 283 14.67 12.83 4.29
CA LYS A 283 14.28 11.52 4.84
C LYS A 283 15.25 10.42 4.42
N ILE A 284 15.93 10.63 3.31
CA ILE A 284 17.05 9.81 2.81
C ILE A 284 18.13 10.77 2.34
N ASP A 285 19.37 10.51 2.74
CA ASP A 285 20.53 11.15 2.14
C ASP A 285 21.06 10.25 1.03
N GLY A 286 21.10 10.70 -0.16
CA GLY A 286 21.55 9.90 -1.31
C GLY A 286 20.86 10.27 -2.61
N ILE A 287 19.70 10.93 -2.56
CA ILE A 287 19.05 11.48 -3.74
C ILE A 287 19.64 12.86 -4.04
N ALA A 288 20.16 13.04 -5.24
CA ALA A 288 20.69 14.31 -5.72
C ALA A 288 19.61 15.16 -6.39
N GLU A 289 18.87 14.58 -7.33
CA GLU A 289 17.85 15.26 -8.12
C GLU A 289 16.76 14.27 -8.57
N VAL A 290 15.55 14.78 -8.79
CA VAL A 290 14.43 14.03 -9.36
C VAL A 290 13.94 14.78 -10.58
N ARG A 291 13.89 14.12 -11.73
CA ARG A 291 13.46 14.73 -13.01
C ARG A 291 12.42 13.86 -13.68
N ASP A 292 11.46 14.49 -14.31
CA ASP A 292 10.56 13.85 -15.28
C ASP A 292 11.13 14.10 -16.68
N GLU A 293 11.56 13.04 -17.32
CA GLU A 293 12.13 13.06 -18.68
C GLU A 293 11.20 12.35 -19.68
N SER A 294 9.92 12.18 -19.30
CA SER A 294 8.92 11.56 -20.18
C SER A 294 8.74 12.37 -21.46
N ASP A 295 8.74 11.68 -22.58
CA ASP A 295 8.56 12.27 -23.90
C ASP A 295 7.63 11.41 -24.79
N ARG A 296 7.67 11.63 -26.11
CA ARG A 296 6.87 10.88 -27.09
C ARG A 296 7.26 9.41 -27.19
N THR A 297 8.43 9.00 -26.69
CA THR A 297 8.92 7.62 -26.71
C THR A 297 8.42 6.81 -25.53
N GLY A 298 8.00 7.49 -24.46
CA GLY A 298 7.43 6.84 -23.29
C GLY A 298 7.64 7.60 -21.99
N LEU A 299 7.19 6.99 -20.89
CA LEU A 299 7.37 7.47 -19.53
C LEU A 299 8.81 7.23 -19.08
N GLN A 300 9.46 8.26 -18.55
CA GLN A 300 10.77 8.17 -17.92
C GLN A 300 10.90 9.16 -16.76
N ILE A 301 10.92 8.62 -15.55
CA ILE A 301 11.25 9.39 -14.34
C ILE A 301 12.66 8.99 -13.94
N VAL A 302 13.55 9.98 -13.73
CA VAL A 302 14.95 9.77 -13.36
C VAL A 302 15.17 10.31 -11.95
N VAL A 303 15.67 9.43 -11.08
CA VAL A 303 16.15 9.79 -9.74
C VAL A 303 17.67 9.68 -9.75
N GLU A 304 18.37 10.81 -9.85
CA GLU A 304 19.82 10.87 -9.80
C GLU A 304 20.29 10.75 -8.35
N LEU A 305 21.28 9.88 -8.13
CA LEU A 305 21.83 9.61 -6.81
C LEU A 305 23.18 10.29 -6.62
N LYS A 306 23.51 10.61 -5.37
CA LYS A 306 24.83 11.11 -4.98
C LYS A 306 25.88 10.03 -5.22
N LYS A 307 27.15 10.44 -5.26
CA LYS A 307 28.29 9.52 -5.34
C LYS A 307 28.27 8.56 -4.14
N GLU A 308 28.55 7.28 -4.39
CA GLU A 308 28.61 6.21 -3.38
C GLU A 308 27.28 5.90 -2.66
N ALA A 309 26.15 6.46 -3.11
CA ALA A 309 24.85 6.13 -2.54
C ALA A 309 24.42 4.69 -2.90
N ASN A 310 23.83 3.98 -1.93
CA ASN A 310 23.26 2.64 -2.15
C ASN A 310 21.97 2.73 -2.96
N ALA A 311 22.09 2.50 -4.28
CA ALA A 311 20.97 2.65 -5.20
C ALA A 311 19.83 1.63 -4.96
N GLU A 312 20.16 0.38 -4.60
CA GLU A 312 19.15 -0.65 -4.33
C GLU A 312 18.35 -0.34 -3.08
N GLY A 313 19.02 0.09 -2.04
CA GLY A 313 18.35 0.44 -0.82
C GLY A 313 17.48 1.68 -0.93
N ILE A 314 17.94 2.71 -1.66
CA ILE A 314 17.11 3.88 -1.97
C ILE A 314 15.87 3.45 -2.78
N LEU A 315 16.05 2.58 -3.79
CA LEU A 315 14.93 2.03 -4.54
C LEU A 315 13.94 1.29 -3.63
N ASN A 316 14.43 0.44 -2.75
CA ASN A 316 13.60 -0.30 -1.78
C ASN A 316 12.82 0.65 -0.86
N TYR A 317 13.46 1.72 -0.40
CA TYR A 317 12.77 2.75 0.37
C TYR A 317 11.68 3.46 -0.43
N LEU A 318 11.97 3.84 -1.67
CA LEU A 318 11.00 4.49 -2.55
C LEU A 318 9.81 3.56 -2.86
N LEU A 319 10.05 2.29 -3.14
CA LEU A 319 8.99 1.28 -3.34
C LEU A 319 8.08 1.13 -2.11
N LYS A 320 8.62 1.23 -0.90
CA LYS A 320 7.85 1.08 0.35
C LYS A 320 7.09 2.35 0.76
N ASN A 321 7.63 3.53 0.44
CA ASN A 321 7.13 4.80 0.96
C ASN A 321 6.47 5.70 -0.08
N THR A 322 6.41 5.27 -1.33
CA THR A 322 5.75 5.99 -2.44
C THR A 322 4.83 5.07 -3.23
N ASP A 323 4.12 5.64 -4.20
CA ASP A 323 3.21 4.89 -5.06
C ASP A 323 3.94 4.16 -6.22
N LEU A 324 5.28 4.00 -6.14
CA LEU A 324 6.05 3.09 -7.00
C LEU A 324 5.67 1.62 -6.80
N GLN A 325 5.10 1.29 -5.66
CA GLN A 325 4.46 0.01 -5.39
C GLN A 325 3.13 0.25 -4.68
N VAL A 326 2.06 -0.31 -5.22
CA VAL A 326 0.70 -0.18 -4.67
C VAL A 326 0.02 -1.55 -4.57
N ASN A 327 -0.95 -1.65 -3.70
CA ASN A 327 -1.86 -2.79 -3.66
C ASN A 327 -3.07 -2.50 -4.57
N TYR A 328 -3.34 -3.37 -5.53
CA TYR A 328 -4.57 -3.34 -6.32
C TYR A 328 -5.58 -4.31 -5.70
N ASN A 329 -6.73 -3.78 -5.32
CA ASN A 329 -7.76 -4.57 -4.65
C ASN A 329 -8.84 -4.96 -5.67
N PHE A 330 -9.00 -6.25 -5.91
CA PHE A 330 -10.09 -6.78 -6.70
C PHE A 330 -11.40 -6.71 -5.94
N ASN A 331 -12.43 -6.21 -6.59
CA ASN A 331 -13.82 -6.29 -6.15
C ASN A 331 -14.70 -6.36 -7.39
N MET A 332 -14.77 -7.54 -7.97
CA MET A 332 -15.42 -7.75 -9.27
C MET A 332 -16.93 -7.87 -9.09
N VAL A 333 -17.62 -6.74 -9.15
CA VAL A 333 -19.08 -6.66 -9.08
C VAL A 333 -19.61 -6.14 -10.41
N ALA A 334 -20.57 -6.86 -10.97
CA ALA A 334 -21.25 -6.50 -12.22
C ALA A 334 -22.76 -6.69 -12.09
N ILE A 335 -23.53 -6.07 -12.98
CA ILE A 335 -24.99 -6.29 -13.06
C ILE A 335 -25.24 -7.52 -13.92
N ASP A 336 -25.87 -8.53 -13.31
CA ASP A 336 -26.37 -9.72 -13.96
C ASP A 336 -27.88 -9.84 -13.68
N GLU A 337 -28.71 -10.01 -14.71
CA GLU A 337 -30.19 -10.04 -14.59
C GLU A 337 -30.73 -8.90 -13.68
N ARG A 338 -30.25 -7.68 -13.87
CA ARG A 338 -30.62 -6.48 -13.09
C ARG A 338 -30.25 -6.54 -11.60
N ARG A 339 -29.32 -7.41 -11.18
CA ARG A 339 -28.84 -7.54 -9.81
C ARG A 339 -27.33 -7.33 -9.75
N PRO A 340 -26.83 -6.62 -8.74
CA PRO A 340 -25.39 -6.55 -8.51
C PRO A 340 -24.92 -7.90 -7.95
N VAL A 341 -24.03 -8.57 -8.67
CA VAL A 341 -23.49 -9.88 -8.31
C VAL A 341 -21.96 -9.78 -8.25
N GLN A 342 -21.37 -10.40 -7.23
CA GLN A 342 -19.92 -10.60 -7.20
C GLN A 342 -19.56 -11.77 -8.09
N VAL A 343 -18.64 -11.55 -9.04
CA VAL A 343 -18.35 -12.49 -10.10
C VAL A 343 -16.85 -12.81 -10.17
N GLY A 344 -16.53 -14.08 -10.38
CA GLY A 344 -15.18 -14.54 -10.69
C GLY A 344 -14.93 -14.62 -12.18
N LEU A 345 -13.68 -14.93 -12.57
CA LEU A 345 -13.26 -15.05 -13.96
C LEU A 345 -14.16 -16.03 -14.75
N LYS A 346 -14.39 -17.22 -14.22
CA LYS A 346 -15.23 -18.26 -14.86
C LYS A 346 -16.65 -17.79 -15.05
N THR A 347 -17.25 -17.10 -14.07
CA THR A 347 -18.63 -16.60 -14.13
C THR A 347 -18.77 -15.58 -15.25
N ILE A 348 -17.82 -14.64 -15.37
CA ILE A 348 -17.83 -13.62 -16.43
C ILE A 348 -17.76 -14.28 -17.82
N LEU A 349 -16.81 -15.21 -18.00
CA LEU A 349 -16.68 -15.91 -19.29
C LEU A 349 -17.91 -16.75 -19.63
N THR A 350 -18.52 -17.42 -18.64
CA THR A 350 -19.73 -18.21 -18.84
C THR A 350 -20.93 -17.33 -19.20
N SER A 351 -21.12 -16.23 -18.49
CA SER A 351 -22.19 -15.26 -18.81
C SER A 351 -22.01 -14.68 -20.21
N TYR A 352 -20.79 -14.29 -20.57
CA TYR A 352 -20.47 -13.82 -21.92
C TYR A 352 -20.76 -14.86 -23.00
N ILE A 353 -20.35 -16.12 -22.82
CA ILE A 353 -20.61 -17.21 -23.78
C ILE A 353 -22.11 -17.41 -23.98
N ASN A 354 -22.88 -17.44 -22.88
CA ASN A 354 -24.32 -17.59 -22.96
C ASN A 354 -25.00 -16.42 -23.69
N PHE A 355 -24.58 -15.20 -23.38
CA PHE A 355 -25.05 -14.01 -24.07
C PHE A 355 -24.70 -14.04 -25.57
N GLN A 356 -23.50 -14.44 -25.93
CA GLN A 356 -23.12 -14.57 -27.36
C GLN A 356 -23.88 -15.65 -28.10
N LYS A 357 -24.26 -16.75 -27.44
CA LYS A 357 -25.17 -17.75 -28.04
C LYS A 357 -26.49 -17.09 -28.43
N GLU A 358 -27.06 -16.26 -27.57
CA GLU A 358 -28.30 -15.53 -27.85
C GLU A 358 -28.12 -14.54 -29.02
N VAL A 359 -27.05 -13.72 -28.98
CA VAL A 359 -26.73 -12.76 -30.05
C VAL A 359 -26.58 -13.44 -31.40
N ILE A 360 -25.79 -14.51 -31.47
CA ILE A 360 -25.59 -15.26 -32.74
C ILE A 360 -26.89 -15.91 -33.20
N THR A 361 -27.69 -16.43 -32.29
CA THR A 361 -29.02 -17.03 -32.64
C THR A 361 -29.94 -15.99 -33.22
N ARG A 362 -30.14 -14.85 -32.56
CA ARG A 362 -31.00 -13.76 -33.04
C ARG A 362 -30.52 -13.21 -34.39
N ARG A 363 -29.18 -12.94 -34.52
CA ARG A 363 -28.60 -12.54 -35.80
C ARG A 363 -28.87 -13.55 -36.92
N THR A 364 -28.65 -14.82 -36.64
CA THR A 364 -28.85 -15.89 -37.66
C THR A 364 -30.32 -16.02 -38.04
N GLN A 365 -31.25 -15.87 -37.09
CA GLN A 365 -32.68 -15.83 -37.37
C GLN A 365 -33.08 -14.65 -38.27
N TYR A 366 -32.54 -13.46 -37.98
CA TYR A 366 -32.73 -12.26 -38.77
C TYR A 366 -32.20 -12.45 -40.20
N ASP A 367 -30.95 -12.91 -40.35
CA ASP A 367 -30.32 -13.13 -41.66
C ASP A 367 -31.01 -14.26 -42.41
N LEU A 368 -31.46 -15.32 -41.73
CA LEU A 368 -32.27 -16.41 -42.35
C LEU A 368 -33.58 -15.87 -42.91
N LYS A 369 -34.30 -15.08 -42.11
CA LYS A 369 -35.58 -14.49 -42.58
C LYS A 369 -35.33 -13.59 -43.77
N LYS A 370 -34.38 -12.72 -43.73
CA LYS A 370 -34.00 -11.83 -44.83
C LYS A 370 -33.62 -12.59 -46.09
N ALA A 371 -32.83 -13.68 -45.97
CA ALA A 371 -32.48 -14.55 -47.09
C ALA A 371 -33.69 -15.31 -47.66
N GLN A 372 -34.60 -15.81 -46.80
CA GLN A 372 -35.83 -16.45 -47.23
C GLN A 372 -36.79 -15.49 -47.94
N ASP A 373 -36.96 -14.28 -47.39
CA ASP A 373 -37.78 -13.23 -48.00
C ASP A 373 -37.22 -12.84 -49.40
N ARG A 374 -35.89 -12.72 -49.48
CA ARG A 374 -35.24 -12.44 -50.76
C ARG A 374 -35.33 -13.59 -51.75
N LEU A 375 -35.15 -14.86 -51.31
CA LEU A 375 -35.29 -16.04 -52.14
C LEU A 375 -36.71 -16.15 -52.69
N HIS A 376 -37.73 -15.87 -51.86
CA HIS A 376 -39.14 -15.86 -52.26
C HIS A 376 -39.38 -14.87 -53.42
N ILE A 377 -38.77 -13.67 -53.36
CA ILE A 377 -38.83 -12.68 -54.43
C ILE A 377 -38.15 -13.22 -55.70
N VAL A 378 -36.91 -13.76 -55.55
CA VAL A 378 -36.10 -14.29 -56.67
C VAL A 378 -36.85 -15.46 -57.37
N ASP A 379 -37.45 -16.36 -56.59
CA ASP A 379 -38.26 -17.46 -57.15
C ASP A 379 -39.43 -16.93 -57.95
N GLY A 380 -40.13 -15.89 -57.47
CA GLY A 380 -41.19 -15.21 -58.18
C GLY A 380 -40.72 -14.57 -59.52
N LEU A 381 -39.58 -13.90 -59.48
CA LEU A 381 -38.96 -13.28 -60.66
C LEU A 381 -38.54 -14.34 -61.68
N MET A 382 -37.95 -15.45 -61.26
CA MET A 382 -37.59 -16.57 -62.15
C MET A 382 -38.80 -17.25 -62.78
N LYS A 383 -39.85 -17.45 -61.98
CA LYS A 383 -41.14 -17.97 -62.47
C LYS A 383 -41.77 -17.01 -63.53
N ALA A 384 -41.73 -15.68 -63.23
CA ALA A 384 -42.27 -14.71 -64.20
C ALA A 384 -41.45 -14.65 -65.50
N LEU A 385 -40.10 -14.80 -65.42
CA LEU A 385 -39.23 -14.84 -66.61
C LEU A 385 -39.49 -16.11 -67.46
N SER A 386 -39.92 -17.23 -66.89
CA SER A 386 -40.28 -18.44 -67.65
C SER A 386 -41.59 -18.31 -68.44
N ILE A 387 -42.49 -17.38 -68.06
CA ILE A 387 -43.77 -17.07 -68.67
C ILE A 387 -43.82 -15.56 -69.06
N LEU A 388 -42.70 -15.01 -69.52
CA LEU A 388 -42.49 -13.57 -69.65
C LEU A 388 -43.54 -12.91 -70.60
N ASP A 389 -43.82 -13.49 -71.77
CA ASP A 389 -44.74 -12.93 -72.71
C ASP A 389 -46.19 -12.84 -72.15
N GLU A 390 -46.60 -13.82 -71.36
CA GLU A 390 -47.89 -13.87 -70.68
C GLU A 390 -47.97 -12.80 -69.57
N VAL A 391 -46.95 -12.65 -68.79
CA VAL A 391 -46.86 -11.64 -67.76
C VAL A 391 -46.89 -10.22 -68.34
N ILE A 392 -46.17 -9.97 -69.41
CA ILE A 392 -46.20 -8.68 -70.13
C ILE A 392 -47.56 -8.37 -70.65
N ALA A 393 -48.19 -9.35 -71.29
CA ALA A 393 -49.55 -9.19 -71.82
C ALA A 393 -50.56 -8.88 -70.73
N LEU A 394 -50.47 -9.57 -69.58
CA LEU A 394 -51.39 -9.36 -68.45
C LEU A 394 -51.18 -7.94 -67.86
N ILE A 395 -49.93 -7.50 -67.71
CA ILE A 395 -49.65 -6.15 -67.18
C ILE A 395 -50.17 -5.07 -68.12
N ARG A 396 -49.93 -5.19 -69.41
CA ARG A 396 -50.49 -4.25 -70.44
C ARG A 396 -51.95 -4.13 -70.45
N ASN A 397 -52.66 -5.23 -70.20
CA ASN A 397 -54.15 -5.30 -70.16
C ASN A 397 -54.73 -4.96 -68.77
N SER A 398 -53.89 -4.49 -67.82
CA SER A 398 -54.37 -4.08 -66.51
C SER A 398 -54.64 -2.59 -66.47
N LYS A 399 -55.62 -2.19 -65.62
CA LYS A 399 -55.99 -0.77 -65.48
C LYS A 399 -55.01 0.11 -64.80
N ASP A 400 -54.38 -0.43 -63.81
CA ASP A 400 -53.40 0.25 -63.00
C ASP A 400 -52.41 -0.74 -62.29
N LYS A 401 -51.37 -0.25 -61.55
CA LYS A 401 -50.44 -1.10 -60.87
C LYS A 401 -51.05 -2.05 -59.83
N LYS A 402 -52.10 -1.60 -59.14
CA LYS A 402 -52.81 -2.43 -58.14
C LYS A 402 -53.59 -3.61 -58.80
N HIS A 403 -54.30 -3.30 -59.87
CA HIS A 403 -55.06 -4.31 -60.65
C HIS A 403 -54.14 -5.32 -61.35
N ALA A 404 -52.90 -4.85 -61.79
CA ALA A 404 -51.94 -5.77 -62.39
C ALA A 404 -51.39 -6.75 -61.32
N LYS A 405 -51.15 -6.32 -60.10
CA LYS A 405 -50.75 -7.21 -59.01
C LYS A 405 -51.79 -8.21 -58.60
N GLU A 406 -53.03 -7.78 -58.44
CA GLU A 406 -54.16 -8.66 -58.09
C GLU A 406 -54.35 -9.74 -59.18
N ARG A 407 -54.33 -9.41 -60.47
CA ARG A 407 -54.35 -10.33 -61.55
C ARG A 407 -53.21 -11.32 -61.65
N LEU A 408 -51.98 -10.88 -61.36
CA LEU A 408 -50.84 -11.78 -61.29
C LEU A 408 -50.97 -12.81 -60.18
N VAL A 409 -51.55 -12.42 -59.05
CA VAL A 409 -51.82 -13.33 -57.93
C VAL A 409 -52.94 -14.35 -58.34
N GLU A 410 -54.01 -13.87 -58.90
CA GLU A 410 -55.14 -14.71 -59.28
C GLU A 410 -54.84 -15.67 -60.43
N THR A 411 -54.07 -15.26 -61.43
CA THR A 411 -53.83 -16.01 -62.63
C THR A 411 -52.67 -16.99 -62.55
N TYR A 412 -51.61 -16.60 -61.87
CA TYR A 412 -50.35 -17.37 -61.83
C TYR A 412 -49.91 -17.79 -60.41
N ASP A 413 -50.78 -17.65 -59.41
CA ASP A 413 -50.46 -18.00 -58.00
C ASP A 413 -49.17 -17.34 -57.48
N PHE A 414 -48.88 -16.08 -57.83
CA PHE A 414 -47.88 -15.29 -57.23
C PHE A 414 -48.31 -14.71 -55.87
N THR A 415 -47.42 -14.55 -54.91
CA THR A 415 -47.79 -13.78 -53.77
C THR A 415 -47.80 -12.29 -54.08
N MET A 416 -48.48 -11.45 -53.25
CA MET A 416 -48.55 -10.00 -53.46
C MET A 416 -47.11 -9.37 -53.46
N ILE A 417 -46.17 -9.93 -52.65
CA ILE A 417 -44.79 -9.48 -52.60
C ILE A 417 -44.09 -9.79 -53.93
N GLN A 418 -44.28 -10.97 -54.46
CA GLN A 418 -43.73 -11.37 -55.78
C GLN A 418 -44.34 -10.52 -56.90
N ALA A 419 -45.67 -10.33 -56.90
CA ALA A 419 -46.32 -9.49 -57.85
C ALA A 419 -45.89 -8.02 -57.84
N GLU A 420 -45.62 -7.45 -56.65
CA GLU A 420 -45.05 -6.12 -56.50
C GLU A 420 -43.65 -6.06 -57.11
N ALA A 421 -42.82 -7.07 -56.87
CA ALA A 421 -41.42 -7.11 -57.41
C ALA A 421 -41.47 -7.26 -58.98
N ILE A 422 -42.43 -8.08 -59.51
CA ILE A 422 -42.55 -8.27 -60.95
C ILE A 422 -43.02 -6.99 -61.63
N VAL A 423 -44.05 -6.30 -61.13
CA VAL A 423 -44.58 -5.06 -61.71
C VAL A 423 -43.59 -3.88 -61.59
N SER A 424 -42.69 -3.92 -60.61
CA SER A 424 -41.66 -2.94 -60.42
C SER A 424 -40.32 -3.25 -61.15
N LEU A 425 -40.30 -4.40 -61.89
CA LEU A 425 -39.10 -4.80 -62.60
C LEU A 425 -38.85 -3.88 -63.82
N GLN A 426 -37.65 -3.41 -63.97
CA GLN A 426 -37.21 -2.54 -65.05
C GLN A 426 -36.95 -3.41 -66.32
N LEU A 427 -37.49 -3.00 -67.47
CA LEU A 427 -37.41 -3.75 -68.70
C LEU A 427 -35.97 -4.17 -69.14
N TYR A 428 -34.98 -3.38 -68.87
CA TYR A 428 -33.58 -3.72 -69.21
C TYR A 428 -33.04 -4.93 -68.44
N ARG A 429 -33.67 -5.31 -67.30
CA ARG A 429 -33.27 -6.45 -66.48
C ARG A 429 -33.82 -7.78 -67.00
N LEU A 430 -34.39 -7.80 -68.15
CA LEU A 430 -34.90 -8.98 -68.83
C LEU A 430 -33.88 -9.63 -69.80
N THR A 431 -32.58 -9.27 -69.67
CA THR A 431 -31.52 -9.84 -70.53
C THR A 431 -31.09 -11.23 -70.04
N ASN A 432 -30.58 -12.07 -70.99
CA ASN A 432 -29.98 -13.37 -70.60
C ASN A 432 -28.95 -13.31 -69.53
N THR A 433 -28.15 -12.18 -69.46
CA THR A 433 -27.18 -11.95 -68.43
C THR A 433 -27.83 -11.79 -67.05
N ASP A 434 -28.94 -11.05 -66.94
CA ASP A 434 -29.68 -10.85 -65.69
C ASP A 434 -30.33 -12.15 -65.22
N ILE A 435 -30.79 -13.03 -66.12
CA ILE A 435 -31.31 -14.34 -65.74
C ILE A 435 -30.26 -15.23 -65.10
N THR A 436 -29.02 -15.15 -65.61
CA THR A 436 -27.87 -15.87 -65.05
C THR A 436 -27.52 -15.32 -63.67
N ILE A 437 -27.59 -13.99 -63.45
CA ILE A 437 -27.36 -13.35 -62.17
C ILE A 437 -28.40 -13.82 -61.16
N LEU A 438 -29.69 -13.87 -61.52
CA LEU A 438 -30.79 -14.35 -60.64
C LEU A 438 -30.63 -15.85 -60.30
N ARG A 439 -30.11 -16.66 -61.20
CA ARG A 439 -29.85 -18.09 -60.93
C ARG A 439 -28.72 -18.25 -59.92
N ASN A 440 -27.64 -17.50 -60.10
CA ASN A 440 -26.52 -17.51 -59.16
C ASN A 440 -26.94 -16.98 -57.78
N GLU A 441 -27.72 -15.87 -57.75
CA GLU A 441 -28.30 -15.33 -56.51
C GLU A 441 -29.16 -16.38 -55.80
N LYS A 442 -30.00 -17.15 -56.52
CA LYS A 442 -30.78 -18.23 -55.96
C LYS A 442 -29.92 -19.33 -55.36
N LEU A 443 -28.84 -19.73 -56.01
CA LEU A 443 -27.90 -20.73 -55.48
C LEU A 443 -27.23 -20.24 -54.21
N ASP A 444 -26.73 -19.03 -54.25
CA ASP A 444 -26.08 -18.40 -53.08
C ASP A 444 -27.02 -18.25 -51.88
N LEU A 445 -28.28 -17.83 -52.13
CA LEU A 445 -29.31 -17.73 -51.07
C LEU A 445 -29.68 -19.10 -50.48
N ASN A 446 -29.77 -20.14 -51.31
CA ASN A 446 -30.03 -21.48 -50.78
C ASN A 446 -28.88 -22.00 -49.93
N GLU A 447 -27.62 -21.75 -50.31
CA GLU A 447 -26.44 -22.11 -49.51
C GLU A 447 -26.40 -21.34 -48.19
N GLN A 448 -26.70 -20.04 -48.21
CA GLN A 448 -26.81 -19.21 -47.01
C GLN A 448 -27.92 -19.73 -46.09
N ILE A 449 -29.11 -20.00 -46.61
CA ILE A 449 -30.26 -20.55 -45.85
C ILE A 449 -29.89 -21.89 -45.20
N ALA A 450 -29.25 -22.80 -45.98
CA ALA A 450 -28.82 -24.09 -45.47
C ALA A 450 -27.79 -23.90 -44.31
N THR A 451 -26.86 -22.96 -44.47
CA THR A 451 -25.89 -22.61 -43.45
C THR A 451 -26.57 -22.06 -42.20
N PHE A 452 -27.46 -21.08 -42.32
CA PHE A 452 -28.19 -20.49 -41.18
C PHE A 452 -29.03 -21.54 -40.45
N LEU A 453 -29.72 -22.42 -41.19
CA LEU A 453 -30.47 -23.52 -40.60
C LEU A 453 -29.57 -24.51 -39.84
N SER A 454 -28.37 -24.77 -40.34
CA SER A 454 -27.40 -25.65 -39.66
C SER A 454 -26.93 -25.05 -38.35
N ILE A 455 -26.70 -23.73 -38.31
CA ILE A 455 -26.30 -22.98 -37.08
C ILE A 455 -27.42 -23.04 -36.06
N LEU A 456 -28.69 -22.81 -36.47
CA LEU A 456 -29.84 -22.79 -35.56
C LEU A 456 -30.20 -24.17 -35.03
N LYS A 457 -29.92 -25.25 -35.78
CA LYS A 457 -30.24 -26.63 -35.37
C LYS A 457 -29.23 -27.25 -34.45
N SER A 458 -27.98 -26.77 -34.44
CA SER A 458 -26.88 -27.41 -33.74
C SER A 458 -26.11 -26.42 -32.90
N GLU A 459 -26.16 -26.55 -31.57
CA GLU A 459 -25.36 -25.77 -30.64
C GLU A 459 -23.86 -25.92 -30.94
N LYS A 460 -23.43 -27.12 -31.35
CA LYS A 460 -22.03 -27.36 -31.76
C LYS A 460 -21.62 -26.48 -32.93
N THR A 461 -22.50 -26.34 -33.94
CA THR A 461 -22.22 -25.47 -35.09
C THR A 461 -22.21 -24.00 -34.68
N LEU A 462 -23.14 -23.57 -33.86
CA LEU A 462 -23.18 -22.22 -33.29
C LEU A 462 -21.90 -21.87 -32.55
N LEU A 463 -21.44 -22.76 -31.65
CA LEU A 463 -20.18 -22.59 -30.92
C LEU A 463 -18.95 -22.57 -31.84
N GLN A 464 -18.98 -23.31 -32.97
CA GLN A 464 -17.92 -23.23 -33.99
C GLN A 464 -17.85 -21.84 -34.64
N VAL A 465 -19.01 -21.26 -34.96
CA VAL A 465 -19.10 -19.88 -35.50
C VAL A 465 -18.52 -18.90 -34.49
N MET A 466 -18.94 -18.98 -33.23
CA MET A 466 -18.44 -18.13 -32.15
C MET A 466 -16.91 -18.22 -32.03
N LYS A 467 -16.35 -19.42 -32.02
CA LYS A 467 -14.90 -19.63 -31.94
C LYS A 467 -14.16 -19.09 -33.17
N SER A 468 -14.72 -19.20 -34.34
CA SER A 468 -14.12 -18.62 -35.58
C SER A 468 -14.07 -17.10 -35.48
N GLU A 469 -15.19 -16.47 -35.10
CA GLU A 469 -15.26 -15.02 -34.96
C GLU A 469 -14.30 -14.48 -33.89
N LEU A 470 -14.19 -15.18 -32.76
CA LEU A 470 -13.22 -14.81 -31.71
C LEU A 470 -11.76 -14.92 -32.18
N ARG A 471 -11.44 -15.97 -32.99
CA ARG A 471 -10.09 -16.11 -33.58
C ARG A 471 -9.76 -14.98 -34.58
N ASP A 472 -10.74 -14.58 -35.38
CA ASP A 472 -10.60 -13.49 -36.34
C ASP A 472 -10.38 -12.15 -35.61
N LEU A 473 -11.12 -11.90 -34.50
CA LEU A 473 -10.92 -10.74 -33.65
C LEU A 473 -9.53 -10.74 -33.02
N LYS A 474 -9.09 -11.87 -32.47
CA LYS A 474 -7.74 -12.02 -31.92
C LYS A 474 -6.68 -11.69 -32.97
N LYS A 475 -6.81 -12.25 -34.19
CA LYS A 475 -5.84 -11.99 -35.27
C LYS A 475 -5.79 -10.52 -35.68
N LYS A 476 -6.93 -9.82 -35.61
CA LYS A 476 -7.05 -8.41 -36.04
C LYS A 476 -6.60 -7.40 -34.99
N TYR A 477 -6.87 -7.66 -33.71
CA TYR A 477 -6.74 -6.65 -32.64
C TYR A 477 -5.82 -7.03 -31.47
N ALA A 478 -5.41 -8.29 -31.33
CA ALA A 478 -4.59 -8.66 -30.19
C ALA A 478 -3.22 -7.98 -30.23
N THR A 479 -2.81 -7.44 -29.09
CA THR A 479 -1.52 -6.81 -28.85
C THR A 479 -0.72 -7.60 -27.82
N PRO A 480 0.61 -7.48 -27.79
CA PRO A 480 1.41 -8.10 -26.74
C PRO A 480 1.01 -7.64 -25.36
N ARG A 481 1.25 -8.49 -24.35
CA ARG A 481 1.09 -8.15 -22.93
C ARG A 481 2.05 -7.04 -22.54
N LEU A 482 1.57 -6.09 -21.78
CA LEU A 482 2.33 -4.97 -21.23
C LEU A 482 2.82 -5.26 -19.80
N THR A 483 1.94 -5.75 -18.93
CA THR A 483 2.25 -6.03 -17.53
C THR A 483 2.99 -7.35 -17.35
N GLN A 484 4.11 -7.33 -16.65
CA GLN A 484 4.85 -8.53 -16.27
C GLN A 484 4.24 -9.19 -15.04
N ILE A 485 4.39 -10.50 -14.90
CA ILE A 485 3.88 -11.25 -13.76
C ILE A 485 5.03 -12.01 -13.10
N GLN A 486 5.19 -11.82 -11.80
CA GLN A 486 6.12 -12.53 -10.94
C GLN A 486 5.35 -13.41 -9.96
N ALA A 487 5.83 -14.65 -9.75
CA ALA A 487 5.13 -15.63 -8.92
C ALA A 487 5.10 -15.21 -7.44
N GLU A 488 6.22 -14.75 -6.93
CA GLU A 488 6.41 -14.41 -5.52
C GLU A 488 6.34 -12.90 -5.29
N ILE A 489 5.90 -12.52 -4.10
CA ILE A 489 5.99 -11.15 -3.61
C ILE A 489 7.38 -10.96 -3.03
N GLU A 490 8.21 -10.14 -3.66
CA GLU A 490 9.51 -9.78 -3.10
C GLU A 490 9.32 -8.95 -1.83
N GLU A 491 9.78 -9.49 -0.70
CA GLU A 491 9.76 -8.78 0.57
C GLU A 491 10.78 -7.64 0.54
N ILE A 492 10.32 -6.41 0.64
CA ILE A 492 11.18 -5.23 0.65
C ILE A 492 11.80 -5.10 2.05
N LYS A 493 13.06 -5.53 2.19
CA LYS A 493 13.87 -5.27 3.37
C LYS A 493 14.56 -3.91 3.18
N ILE A 494 14.29 -2.97 4.07
CA ILE A 494 15.02 -1.72 4.14
C ILE A 494 16.08 -1.91 5.22
N GLU A 495 17.33 -2.01 4.81
CA GLU A 495 18.46 -1.94 5.72
C GLU A 495 18.61 -0.50 6.20
N THR A 496 18.74 -0.31 7.50
CA THR A 496 18.80 1.01 8.14
C THR A 496 19.96 1.87 7.62
N GLU A 497 20.97 1.21 7.09
CA GLU A 497 22.20 1.79 6.49
C GLU A 497 21.95 2.68 5.30
N VAL A 498 20.89 2.42 4.59
CA VAL A 498 20.56 3.13 3.35
C VAL A 498 20.05 4.53 3.61
N LEU A 499 19.61 4.77 4.84
CA LEU A 499 18.87 5.96 5.20
C LEU A 499 19.76 7.02 5.86
N VAL A 500 20.96 6.64 6.28
CA VAL A 500 21.81 7.48 7.14
C VAL A 500 23.24 7.40 6.67
N THR A 501 23.83 8.55 6.38
CA THR A 501 25.29 8.64 6.16
C THR A 501 26.00 8.20 7.43
N GLU A 502 26.95 7.29 7.32
CA GLU A 502 27.79 6.89 8.44
C GLU A 502 28.73 8.04 8.80
N GLU A 503 28.54 8.58 9.99
CA GLU A 503 29.35 9.64 10.54
C GLU A 503 29.72 9.30 11.97
N GLU A 504 30.95 9.63 12.37
CA GLU A 504 31.36 9.60 13.78
C GLU A 504 30.76 10.79 14.51
N VAL A 505 30.18 10.52 15.67
CA VAL A 505 29.56 11.53 16.55
C VAL A 505 29.83 11.19 18.01
N TYR A 506 29.79 12.20 18.88
CA TYR A 506 29.73 11.98 20.33
C TYR A 506 28.29 11.99 20.78
N VAL A 507 27.89 10.94 21.52
CA VAL A 507 26.56 10.84 22.13
C VAL A 507 26.68 11.15 23.60
N VAL A 508 25.88 12.10 24.08
CA VAL A 508 25.81 12.51 25.49
C VAL A 508 24.43 12.28 26.02
N ALA A 509 24.32 11.65 27.19
CA ALA A 509 23.07 11.51 27.94
C ALA A 509 23.28 11.81 29.40
N THR A 510 22.34 12.53 30.04
CA THR A 510 22.39 12.92 31.44
C THR A 510 21.35 12.20 32.28
N LYS A 511 21.55 12.16 33.59
CA LYS A 511 20.67 11.53 34.57
C LYS A 511 19.26 12.10 34.58
N GLN A 512 19.13 13.41 34.39
CA GLN A 512 17.82 14.08 34.29
C GLN A 512 17.12 13.86 32.95
N GLY A 513 17.78 13.23 31.94
CA GLY A 513 17.17 12.86 30.67
C GLY A 513 17.41 13.85 29.53
N TYR A 514 18.45 14.70 29.64
CA TYR A 514 18.97 15.47 28.50
C TYR A 514 19.85 14.60 27.63
N TYR A 515 19.69 14.69 26.31
CA TYR A 515 20.48 13.93 25.37
C TYR A 515 20.76 14.72 24.08
N LYS A 516 21.88 14.44 23.47
CA LYS A 516 22.33 15.06 22.23
C LYS A 516 23.36 14.21 21.51
N ARG A 517 23.47 14.39 20.18
CA ARG A 517 24.67 13.99 19.43
C ARG A 517 25.44 15.22 18.99
N VAL A 518 26.73 15.10 18.96
CA VAL A 518 27.66 16.23 18.69
C VAL A 518 28.68 15.80 17.66
N SER A 519 28.92 16.63 16.65
CA SER A 519 29.97 16.35 15.66
C SER A 519 31.38 16.44 16.28
N PRO A 520 32.38 15.66 15.82
CA PRO A 520 33.74 15.71 16.31
C PRO A 520 34.35 17.12 16.24
N ARG A 521 34.00 17.90 15.21
CA ARG A 521 34.44 19.30 15.07
C ARG A 521 33.88 20.18 16.18
N SER A 522 32.62 19.98 16.58
CA SER A 522 31.99 20.76 17.66
C SER A 522 32.58 20.36 19.01
N PHE A 523 32.88 19.08 19.26
CA PHE A 523 33.55 18.59 20.45
C PHE A 523 34.94 19.19 20.58
N ALA A 524 35.77 19.12 19.53
CA ALA A 524 37.14 19.63 19.52
C ALA A 524 37.25 21.17 19.64
N SER A 525 36.18 21.91 19.46
CA SER A 525 36.14 23.38 19.55
C SER A 525 36.01 23.95 20.96
N SER A 526 35.88 23.12 22.00
CA SER A 526 35.59 23.53 23.38
C SER A 526 36.26 22.60 24.36
N ALA A 527 36.47 23.07 25.60
CA ALA A 527 36.92 22.20 26.68
C ALA A 527 35.86 21.13 26.98
N PRO A 528 36.25 19.87 27.24
CA PRO A 528 35.31 18.80 27.51
C PRO A 528 34.32 19.07 28.63
N GLU A 529 34.72 19.82 29.64
CA GLU A 529 33.91 20.19 30.80
C GLU A 529 32.80 21.20 30.45
N GLU A 530 32.94 21.95 29.34
CA GLU A 530 31.96 22.92 28.87
C GLU A 530 30.82 22.26 28.03
N ASN A 531 30.32 21.16 28.51
CA ASN A 531 29.35 20.31 27.78
C ASN A 531 27.90 20.80 27.81
N GLY A 532 27.62 21.98 28.36
CA GLY A 532 26.28 22.56 28.45
C GLY A 532 25.34 21.89 29.46
N MET A 533 25.85 21.01 30.34
CA MET A 533 25.05 20.32 31.35
C MET A 533 24.43 21.33 32.34
N ARG A 534 23.22 21.03 32.80
CA ARG A 534 22.53 21.85 33.82
C ARG A 534 23.17 21.67 35.21
N GLU A 535 23.11 22.71 36.02
CA GLU A 535 23.55 22.64 37.41
C GLU A 535 22.75 21.58 38.16
N GLY A 536 23.44 20.67 38.86
CA GLY A 536 22.84 19.58 39.63
C GLY A 536 22.40 18.37 38.77
N ASP A 537 22.77 18.29 37.50
CA ASP A 537 22.63 17.09 36.66
C ASP A 537 23.97 16.31 36.60
N GLU A 538 23.95 15.10 36.08
CA GLU A 538 25.10 14.20 35.91
C GLU A 538 25.15 13.65 34.48
N VAL A 539 26.33 13.62 33.88
CA VAL A 539 26.55 12.90 32.63
C VAL A 539 26.65 11.41 32.94
N ILE A 540 25.68 10.65 32.39
CA ILE A 540 25.63 9.20 32.54
C ILE A 540 26.38 8.49 31.41
N LEU A 541 26.38 9.09 30.23
CA LEU A 541 27.04 8.57 29.04
C LEU A 541 27.61 9.73 28.24
N CYS A 542 28.90 9.63 27.90
CA CYS A 542 29.54 10.43 26.86
C CYS A 542 30.50 9.50 26.10
N GLN A 543 30.17 9.14 24.91
CA GLN A 543 30.90 8.13 24.12
C GLN A 543 30.88 8.46 22.63
N LYS A 544 32.00 8.14 21.95
CA LYS A 544 32.10 8.18 20.50
C LYS A 544 31.26 7.04 19.90
N ALA A 545 30.49 7.33 18.88
CA ALA A 545 29.58 6.41 18.25
C ALA A 545 29.45 6.68 16.72
N SER A 546 29.06 5.70 15.96
CA SER A 546 28.59 5.89 14.58
C SER A 546 27.11 6.31 14.57
N THR A 547 26.70 7.10 13.61
CA THR A 547 25.28 7.38 13.35
C THR A 547 24.45 6.13 13.11
N LEU A 548 25.07 5.01 12.75
CA LEU A 548 24.45 3.71 12.52
C LEU A 548 24.28 2.88 13.80
N ASP A 549 24.89 3.29 14.91
CA ASP A 549 24.80 2.61 16.20
C ASP A 549 23.46 2.89 16.89
N ASN A 550 23.24 2.22 18.01
CA ASN A 550 22.05 2.36 18.82
C ASN A 550 22.41 2.77 20.28
N LEU A 551 21.70 3.76 20.80
CA LEU A 551 21.76 4.15 22.19
C LEU A 551 20.69 3.39 22.99
N ILE A 552 21.11 2.66 24.01
CA ILE A 552 20.22 2.01 24.98
C ILE A 552 20.36 2.74 26.31
N LEU A 553 19.25 3.22 26.88
CA LEU A 553 19.19 3.88 28.18
C LEU A 553 18.29 3.10 29.12
N PHE A 554 18.70 3.00 30.40
CA PHE A 554 17.93 2.35 31.45
C PHE A 554 17.50 3.34 32.52
N THR A 555 16.25 3.21 33.01
CA THR A 555 15.64 4.19 33.91
C THR A 555 15.42 3.68 35.33
N SER A 556 15.25 4.61 36.28
CA SER A 556 14.95 4.33 37.67
C SER A 556 13.59 3.64 37.88
N LYS A 557 12.66 3.71 36.91
CA LYS A 557 11.36 3.04 36.97
C LYS A 557 11.36 1.63 36.34
N GLY A 558 12.54 1.10 36.04
CA GLY A 558 12.69 -0.23 35.47
C GLY A 558 12.32 -0.32 33.99
N ASN A 559 12.41 0.80 33.28
CA ASN A 559 12.17 0.87 31.85
C ASN A 559 13.48 0.98 31.07
N TYR A 560 13.39 0.77 29.75
CA TYR A 560 14.50 1.08 28.85
C TYR A 560 14.01 1.84 27.61
N LEU A 561 14.95 2.50 26.98
CA LEU A 561 14.84 3.21 25.71
C LEU A 561 15.84 2.61 24.74
N HIS A 562 15.45 2.43 23.51
CA HIS A 562 16.36 1.98 22.43
C HIS A 562 16.22 2.97 21.28
N LEU A 563 17.23 3.82 21.09
CA LEU A 563 17.21 4.95 20.15
C LEU A 563 18.34 4.79 19.13
N PRO A 564 18.05 4.78 17.83
CA PRO A 564 19.08 4.88 16.80
C PRO A 564 19.85 6.20 16.94
N VAL A 565 21.18 6.19 16.87
CA VAL A 565 22.02 7.36 17.06
C VAL A 565 21.71 8.47 16.05
N HIS A 566 21.38 8.12 14.81
CA HIS A 566 21.02 9.11 13.79
C HIS A 566 19.72 9.89 14.11
N GLU A 567 18.85 9.37 14.97
CA GLU A 567 17.61 10.04 15.40
C GLU A 567 17.83 10.95 16.62
N ILE A 568 18.99 10.88 17.26
CA ILE A 568 19.34 11.76 18.39
C ILE A 568 19.52 13.20 17.85
N PRO A 569 18.90 14.20 18.49
CA PRO A 569 19.03 15.59 18.05
C PRO A 569 20.49 16.04 18.01
N GLU A 570 20.90 16.64 16.91
CA GLU A 570 22.20 17.25 16.77
C GLU A 570 22.27 18.59 17.52
N ALA A 571 23.31 18.80 18.29
CA ALA A 571 23.54 20.03 19.05
C ALA A 571 25.03 20.37 19.10
N LYS A 572 25.37 21.61 19.44
CA LYS A 572 26.73 22.00 19.71
C LYS A 572 27.17 21.46 21.08
N TRP A 573 28.49 21.33 21.29
CA TRP A 573 29.00 20.81 22.56
C TRP A 573 28.49 21.59 23.77
N LYS A 574 28.48 22.92 23.69
CA LYS A 574 28.04 23.81 24.78
C LYS A 574 26.52 23.92 24.97
N ASP A 575 25.74 23.33 24.10
CA ASP A 575 24.28 23.35 24.22
C ASP A 575 23.83 22.25 25.20
N VAL A 576 22.74 22.49 25.93
CA VAL A 576 22.15 21.49 26.84
C VAL A 576 21.65 20.23 26.09
N GLY A 577 21.24 20.38 24.85
CA GLY A 577 20.53 19.31 24.08
C GLY A 577 19.04 19.30 24.37
N ASN A 578 18.37 18.25 23.90
CA ASN A 578 16.93 18.07 24.07
C ASN A 578 16.64 17.20 25.30
N HIS A 579 15.49 17.41 25.93
CA HIS A 579 15.04 16.54 27.01
C HIS A 579 14.17 15.41 26.43
N LEU A 580 14.36 14.18 26.90
CA LEU A 580 13.64 12.99 26.43
C LEU A 580 12.11 13.15 26.51
N SER A 581 11.60 13.85 27.55
CA SER A 581 10.15 14.09 27.68
C SER A 581 9.51 14.93 26.59
N GLN A 582 10.26 15.54 25.70
CA GLN A 582 9.72 16.28 24.55
C GLN A 582 9.09 15.34 23.51
N SER A 583 9.60 14.12 23.41
CA SER A 583 9.14 13.13 22.43
C SER A 583 8.66 11.82 23.07
N ILE A 584 9.16 11.48 24.25
CA ILE A 584 8.94 10.18 24.90
C ILE A 584 8.24 10.38 26.23
N SER A 585 7.14 9.68 26.48
CA SER A 585 6.48 9.69 27.79
C SER A 585 7.35 9.03 28.84
N LEU A 586 7.94 9.85 29.72
CA LEU A 586 8.63 9.43 30.93
C LEU A 586 7.69 9.51 32.14
N GLY A 587 7.86 8.61 33.10
CA GLY A 587 7.15 8.65 34.38
C GLY A 587 7.56 9.87 35.22
N THR A 588 6.73 10.24 36.18
CA THR A 588 7.08 11.32 37.12
C THR A 588 8.35 10.96 37.91
N ASN A 589 9.34 11.86 37.90
CA ASN A 589 10.65 11.67 38.51
C ASN A 589 11.42 10.42 38.03
N GLU A 590 11.22 10.03 36.77
CA GLU A 590 11.97 8.95 36.15
C GLU A 590 13.34 9.46 35.70
N LEU A 591 14.39 8.87 36.26
CA LEU A 591 15.80 9.26 36.00
C LEU A 591 16.48 8.22 35.11
N ILE A 592 17.45 8.64 34.34
CA ILE A 592 18.34 7.75 33.59
C ILE A 592 19.46 7.28 34.51
N LEU A 593 19.69 5.98 34.62
CA LEU A 593 20.69 5.40 35.53
C LEU A 593 21.90 4.85 34.78
N SER A 594 21.75 4.42 33.55
CA SER A 594 22.84 3.86 32.76
C SER A 594 22.55 4.02 31.27
N GLY A 595 23.58 4.17 30.48
CA GLY A 595 23.49 4.21 29.01
C GLY A 595 24.58 3.33 28.39
N PHE A 596 24.28 2.80 27.21
CA PHE A 596 25.19 1.95 26.46
C PHE A 596 25.02 2.21 24.95
N ILE A 597 26.14 2.34 24.23
CA ILE A 597 26.14 2.39 22.78
C ILE A 597 26.37 0.98 22.25
N LYS A 598 25.35 0.42 21.61
CA LYS A 598 25.43 -0.85 20.92
C LYS A 598 25.84 -0.60 19.47
N ALA A 599 27.03 -1.05 19.10
CA ALA A 599 27.49 -0.93 17.74
C ALA A 599 26.60 -1.73 16.79
N LYS A 600 26.46 -1.26 15.55
CA LYS A 600 25.79 -1.94 14.49
C LYS A 600 26.40 -3.34 14.28
N ASP A 601 25.56 -4.33 13.94
CA ASP A 601 25.97 -5.72 13.67
C ASP A 601 26.80 -6.41 14.77
N SER A 602 26.68 -5.92 16.00
CA SER A 602 27.42 -6.45 17.16
C SER A 602 26.66 -7.48 18.00
N ASP A 603 25.55 -8.01 17.51
CA ASP A 603 24.71 -8.97 18.26
C ASP A 603 25.50 -10.22 18.70
N ASP A 604 26.38 -10.73 17.86
CA ASP A 604 27.22 -11.87 18.21
C ASP A 604 28.27 -11.53 19.29
N SER A 605 28.74 -10.28 19.30
CA SER A 605 29.71 -9.80 20.30
C SER A 605 29.12 -9.67 21.69
N TYR A 606 27.81 -9.46 21.79
CA TYR A 606 27.08 -9.29 23.05
C TYR A 606 26.18 -10.50 23.38
N LYS A 607 26.38 -11.65 22.73
CA LYS A 607 25.55 -12.84 22.89
C LYS A 607 25.44 -13.32 24.34
N ASP A 608 26.54 -13.28 25.09
CA ASP A 608 26.65 -13.76 26.46
C ASP A 608 26.59 -12.62 27.50
N TRP A 609 26.46 -11.38 27.03
CA TRP A 609 26.37 -10.22 27.93
C TRP A 609 25.02 -10.14 28.61
N THR A 610 25.03 -9.66 29.85
CA THR A 610 23.83 -9.47 30.67
C THR A 610 23.74 -8.04 31.21
N VAL A 611 22.52 -7.63 31.47
CA VAL A 611 22.19 -6.40 32.21
C VAL A 611 21.70 -6.80 33.57
N VAL A 612 22.39 -6.31 34.61
CA VAL A 612 22.06 -6.59 36.01
C VAL A 612 21.36 -5.37 36.61
N PHE A 613 20.18 -5.61 37.16
CA PHE A 613 19.34 -4.56 37.79
C PHE A 613 19.26 -4.81 39.27
N PHE A 614 19.50 -3.76 40.07
CA PHE A 614 19.35 -3.74 41.54
C PHE A 614 18.28 -2.73 41.94
N THR A 615 17.32 -3.16 42.78
CA THR A 615 16.26 -2.26 43.22
C THR A 615 16.45 -1.82 44.68
N LYS A 616 15.85 -0.68 45.03
CA LYS A 616 15.85 -0.08 46.34
C LYS A 616 15.26 -1.02 47.40
N GLU A 617 14.24 -1.78 47.05
CA GLU A 617 13.61 -2.76 47.96
C GLU A 617 14.34 -4.11 47.98
N GLY A 618 15.54 -4.19 47.42
CA GLY A 618 16.43 -5.34 47.53
C GLY A 618 16.14 -6.48 46.57
N LEU A 619 15.58 -6.22 45.38
CA LEU A 619 15.47 -7.19 44.31
C LEU A 619 16.67 -7.06 43.35
N VAL A 620 16.96 -8.17 42.66
CA VAL A 620 17.98 -8.22 41.63
C VAL A 620 17.56 -9.16 40.51
N LYS A 621 17.97 -8.88 39.30
CA LYS A 621 17.85 -9.81 38.16
C LYS A 621 18.97 -9.59 37.14
N GLN A 622 19.19 -10.60 36.31
CA GLN A 622 19.94 -10.48 35.07
C GLN A 622 18.99 -10.66 33.89
N THR A 623 19.25 -9.97 32.79
CA THR A 623 18.55 -10.16 31.49
C THR A 623 19.61 -10.13 30.40
N LEU A 624 19.50 -11.01 29.40
CA LEU A 624 20.41 -11.00 28.26
C LEU A 624 20.39 -9.62 27.57
N PHE A 625 21.57 -9.10 27.26
CA PHE A 625 21.69 -7.76 26.68
C PHE A 625 20.94 -7.64 25.34
N ASN A 626 20.96 -8.70 24.51
CA ASN A 626 20.29 -8.76 23.23
C ASN A 626 18.75 -8.83 23.31
N GLU A 627 18.15 -8.97 24.50
CA GLU A 627 16.69 -8.80 24.66
C GLU A 627 16.22 -7.35 24.60
N PHE A 628 17.13 -6.39 24.77
CA PHE A 628 16.81 -4.95 24.69
C PHE A 628 16.88 -4.46 23.26
N THR A 629 15.86 -4.81 22.48
CA THR A 629 15.74 -4.47 21.06
C THR A 629 14.82 -3.27 20.82
N THR A 630 14.82 -2.75 19.59
CA THR A 630 13.88 -1.73 19.15
C THR A 630 12.45 -2.28 19.23
N TYR A 631 11.52 -1.52 19.78
CA TYR A 631 10.12 -1.91 19.97
C TYR A 631 9.16 -0.93 19.30
N ARG A 632 7.95 -1.40 19.00
CA ARG A 632 6.91 -0.56 18.41
C ARG A 632 6.57 0.61 19.34
N GLY A 633 6.77 1.84 18.87
CA GLY A 633 6.49 3.06 19.64
C GLY A 633 7.68 3.59 20.44
N TYR A 634 8.92 3.14 20.17
CA TYR A 634 10.14 3.62 20.82
C TYR A 634 10.35 5.14 20.74
N LYS A 635 9.74 5.80 19.75
CA LYS A 635 9.78 7.27 19.57
C LYS A 635 8.88 8.04 20.55
N THR A 636 7.93 7.37 21.22
CA THR A 636 6.90 8.03 22.03
C THR A 636 6.77 7.50 23.45
N ARG A 637 7.30 6.31 23.73
CA ARG A 637 7.17 5.65 25.03
C ARG A 637 8.38 4.78 25.35
N THR A 638 8.61 4.54 26.64
CA THR A 638 9.57 3.56 27.16
C THR A 638 9.04 2.13 27.06
N SER A 639 9.90 1.13 27.17
CA SER A 639 9.54 -0.28 27.31
C SER A 639 10.06 -0.85 28.63
N ASN A 640 9.48 -1.97 29.07
CA ASN A 640 9.81 -2.57 30.36
C ASN A 640 11.15 -3.29 30.31
N ALA A 641 12.07 -2.91 31.19
CA ALA A 641 13.33 -3.64 31.41
C ALA A 641 13.26 -4.51 32.65
N MET A 642 12.55 -4.09 33.69
CA MET A 642 12.30 -4.83 34.92
C MET A 642 10.96 -4.43 35.52
N LYS A 643 10.08 -5.39 35.83
CA LYS A 643 8.81 -5.11 36.49
C LYS A 643 9.05 -4.87 38.00
N LEU A 644 8.83 -3.67 38.49
CA LEU A 644 8.86 -3.37 39.90
C LEU A 644 7.63 -3.94 40.61
N LYS A 645 7.79 -4.45 41.84
CA LYS A 645 6.70 -5.08 42.61
C LYS A 645 5.79 -4.09 43.29
N THR A 646 6.32 -2.96 43.71
CA THR A 646 5.60 -1.88 44.38
C THR A 646 5.78 -0.58 43.62
N THR A 647 4.90 0.39 43.85
CA THR A 647 5.02 1.73 43.24
C THR A 647 6.10 2.59 43.91
N THR A 648 6.56 2.14 45.08
CA THR A 648 7.61 2.80 45.88
C THR A 648 9.01 2.29 45.56
N ASP A 649 9.11 1.11 44.90
CA ASP A 649 10.40 0.56 44.48
C ASP A 649 10.96 1.32 43.30
N GLU A 650 12.29 1.38 43.25
CA GLU A 650 13.05 2.01 42.16
C GLU A 650 14.30 1.20 41.89
N VAL A 651 14.73 1.18 40.63
CA VAL A 651 16.05 0.67 40.28
C VAL A 651 17.10 1.68 40.79
N VAL A 652 18.13 1.20 41.47
CA VAL A 652 19.21 2.05 42.03
C VAL A 652 20.52 1.92 41.29
N LYS A 653 20.77 0.77 40.66
CA LYS A 653 21.95 0.55 39.81
C LYS A 653 21.62 -0.38 38.66
N VAL A 654 22.18 -0.10 37.50
CA VAL A 654 22.17 -0.96 36.33
C VAL A 654 23.60 -1.16 35.84
N VAL A 655 23.98 -2.42 35.60
CA VAL A 655 25.35 -2.74 35.13
C VAL A 655 25.22 -3.62 33.90
N VAL A 656 25.89 -3.26 32.83
CA VAL A 656 26.01 -4.06 31.59
C VAL A 656 27.36 -4.74 31.62
N THR A 657 27.38 -6.06 31.56
CA THR A 657 28.62 -6.83 31.75
C THR A 657 28.58 -8.20 31.09
N ASN A 658 29.79 -8.75 30.82
CA ASN A 658 29.94 -10.20 30.57
C ASN A 658 29.97 -10.90 31.93
N PRO A 659 29.08 -11.87 32.21
CA PRO A 659 28.86 -12.39 33.58
C PRO A 659 29.93 -13.37 34.10
N GLU A 660 30.92 -13.74 33.29
CA GLU A 660 31.92 -14.75 33.70
C GLU A 660 32.84 -14.25 34.86
N GLY A 661 32.87 -15.05 35.94
CA GLY A 661 33.82 -14.83 37.06
C GLY A 661 33.60 -13.57 37.89
N LEU A 662 32.38 -13.02 37.84
CA LEU A 662 32.07 -11.75 38.53
C LEU A 662 31.36 -12.00 39.87
N GLU A 663 31.60 -11.05 40.80
CA GLU A 663 30.94 -10.97 42.07
C GLU A 663 30.11 -9.69 42.23
N VAL A 664 29.14 -9.76 43.12
CA VAL A 664 28.24 -8.67 43.46
C VAL A 664 28.52 -8.21 44.87
N PHE A 665 28.54 -6.90 45.05
CA PHE A 665 28.54 -6.30 46.36
C PHE A 665 27.40 -5.29 46.47
N ILE A 666 26.59 -5.40 47.54
CA ILE A 666 25.41 -4.54 47.80
C ILE A 666 25.56 -3.92 49.18
N VAL A 667 25.26 -2.63 49.29
CA VAL A 667 25.24 -1.93 50.57
C VAL A 667 23.86 -1.36 50.84
N THR A 668 23.37 -1.52 52.09
CA THR A 668 22.08 -0.95 52.51
C THR A 668 22.27 0.40 53.23
N HIS A 669 21.21 1.18 53.30
CA HIS A 669 21.16 2.47 54.01
C HIS A 669 21.59 2.31 55.48
N CYS A 670 21.14 1.23 56.14
CA CYS A 670 21.53 0.94 57.53
C CYS A 670 22.97 0.43 57.67
N GLY A 671 23.75 0.36 56.57
CA GLY A 671 25.17 0.01 56.58
C GLY A 671 25.47 -1.51 56.68
N PHE A 672 24.62 -2.35 56.08
CA PHE A 672 24.91 -3.77 55.84
C PHE A 672 25.45 -3.96 54.45
N GLY A 673 26.57 -4.67 54.31
CA GLY A 673 27.20 -5.07 53.06
C GLY A 673 27.08 -6.57 52.83
N LEU A 674 26.63 -6.98 51.65
CA LEU A 674 26.53 -8.37 51.25
C LEU A 674 27.32 -8.61 49.96
N ARG A 675 28.18 -9.64 49.99
CA ARG A 675 29.01 -10.10 48.86
C ARG A 675 28.59 -11.53 48.46
N TYR A 676 28.36 -11.78 47.17
CA TYR A 676 28.01 -13.08 46.62
C TYR A 676 28.39 -13.17 45.12
N GLU A 677 28.39 -14.36 44.55
CA GLU A 677 28.69 -14.59 43.14
C GLU A 677 27.53 -14.11 42.22
N LEU A 678 27.90 -13.48 41.10
CA LEU A 678 26.88 -13.06 40.10
C LEU A 678 26.05 -14.22 39.56
N SER A 679 26.67 -15.41 39.47
CA SER A 679 26.02 -16.63 39.02
C SER A 679 24.81 -17.07 39.85
N GLU A 680 24.68 -16.61 41.10
CA GLU A 680 23.50 -16.86 41.94
C GLU A 680 22.25 -16.06 41.46
N ILE A 681 22.39 -15.13 40.56
CA ILE A 681 21.27 -14.32 40.03
C ILE A 681 20.77 -14.98 38.74
N PRO A 682 19.48 -15.41 38.69
CA PRO A 682 18.96 -16.03 37.48
C PRO A 682 18.85 -15.02 36.33
N VAL A 683 19.16 -15.48 35.12
CA VAL A 683 18.91 -14.76 33.87
C VAL A 683 17.42 -14.96 33.51
N VAL A 684 16.67 -13.87 33.39
CA VAL A 684 15.22 -13.84 33.15
C VAL A 684 14.86 -12.72 32.20
N GLY A 685 13.71 -12.86 31.52
CA GLY A 685 13.25 -11.88 30.51
C GLY A 685 12.92 -10.49 31.09
N THR A 686 12.75 -9.53 30.21
CA THR A 686 12.55 -8.10 30.50
C THR A 686 11.36 -7.83 31.44
N VAL A 687 10.26 -8.58 31.37
CA VAL A 687 9.04 -8.40 32.17
C VAL A 687 9.10 -9.03 33.56
N ALA A 688 10.18 -9.71 33.94
CA ALA A 688 10.34 -10.33 35.24
C ALA A 688 10.70 -9.31 36.32
N SER A 689 10.24 -9.56 37.57
CA SER A 689 10.58 -8.72 38.75
C SER A 689 11.90 -9.09 39.42
N GLY A 690 12.52 -10.21 39.02
CA GLY A 690 13.74 -10.70 39.63
C GLY A 690 13.52 -11.42 40.98
N VAL A 691 14.61 -11.61 41.69
CA VAL A 691 14.70 -12.37 42.93
C VAL A 691 15.25 -11.48 44.05
N LYS A 692 15.12 -11.91 45.29
CA LYS A 692 15.62 -11.20 46.50
C LYS A 692 17.17 -11.14 46.44
N ALA A 693 17.75 -9.97 46.45
CA ALA A 693 19.19 -9.72 46.45
C ALA A 693 19.77 -9.80 47.85
N ILE A 694 19.17 -9.05 48.79
CA ILE A 694 19.60 -8.90 50.18
C ILE A 694 18.38 -8.94 51.10
N ASN A 695 18.57 -9.37 52.35
CA ASN A 695 17.52 -9.39 53.38
C ASN A 695 17.51 -8.10 54.16
N LEU A 696 16.68 -7.13 53.74
CA LEU A 696 16.57 -5.82 54.37
C LEU A 696 15.87 -5.89 55.75
N ARG A 697 16.26 -4.98 56.67
CA ARG A 697 15.50 -4.71 57.88
C ARG A 697 14.27 -3.86 57.57
N LYS A 698 13.40 -3.71 58.57
CA LYS A 698 12.28 -2.76 58.49
C LYS A 698 12.89 -1.33 58.33
N GLU A 699 12.36 -0.55 57.44
CA GLU A 699 12.83 0.81 57.11
C GLU A 699 14.24 0.88 56.49
N ASP A 700 14.85 -0.24 56.06
CA ASP A 700 16.11 -0.28 55.37
C ASP A 700 15.90 -0.41 53.84
N PHE A 701 16.85 0.08 53.04
CA PHE A 701 16.81 -0.02 51.57
C PHE A 701 18.24 -0.13 51.03
N VAL A 702 18.36 -0.55 49.76
CA VAL A 702 19.63 -0.62 49.06
C VAL A 702 20.10 0.79 48.71
N ALA A 703 21.27 1.19 49.24
CA ALA A 703 21.90 2.47 48.97
C ALA A 703 22.83 2.46 47.73
N GLY A 704 23.28 1.29 47.34
CA GLY A 704 24.12 1.12 46.17
C GLY A 704 24.54 -0.35 45.96
N ALA A 705 24.95 -0.67 44.73
CA ALA A 705 25.43 -1.98 44.33
C ALA A 705 26.55 -1.85 43.30
N MET A 706 27.40 -2.85 43.21
CA MET A 706 28.44 -2.98 42.20
C MET A 706 28.61 -4.43 41.76
N VAL A 707 29.08 -4.63 40.53
CA VAL A 707 29.52 -5.90 39.98
C VAL A 707 31.00 -5.73 39.64
N TYR A 708 31.84 -6.69 40.00
CA TYR A 708 33.27 -6.57 39.83
C TYR A 708 33.96 -7.91 39.56
N SER A 709 35.16 -7.84 38.94
CA SER A 709 36.05 -9.00 38.73
C SER A 709 37.05 -9.13 39.85
N LEU A 710 37.48 -10.36 40.14
CA LEU A 710 38.53 -10.69 41.11
C LEU A 710 39.97 -10.56 40.56
N GLU A 711 40.18 -10.02 39.38
CA GLU A 711 41.48 -9.83 38.77
C GLU A 711 42.41 -8.90 39.60
N HIS A 712 41.84 -8.04 40.44
CA HIS A 712 42.56 -7.13 41.30
C HIS A 712 42.65 -7.60 42.76
N LYS A 713 43.82 -7.48 43.36
CA LYS A 713 44.05 -7.78 44.81
C LYS A 713 43.28 -6.88 45.79
N VAL A 714 42.84 -5.77 45.34
CA VAL A 714 42.07 -4.78 46.15
C VAL A 714 40.87 -4.33 45.30
N VAL A 715 39.67 -4.58 45.77
CA VAL A 715 38.44 -4.06 45.23
C VAL A 715 37.90 -3.02 46.18
N SER A 716 38.00 -1.76 45.82
CA SER A 716 37.61 -0.65 46.69
C SER A 716 36.15 -0.25 46.50
N ALA A 717 35.41 -0.02 47.60
CA ALA A 717 34.13 0.67 47.59
C ALA A 717 34.25 2.04 48.26
N PHE A 718 33.71 3.06 47.64
CA PHE A 718 33.57 4.41 48.18
C PHE A 718 32.16 4.58 48.76
N LEU A 719 32.05 5.02 49.99
CA LEU A 719 30.79 5.26 50.72
C LEU A 719 30.69 6.69 51.20
N VAL A 720 29.50 7.24 51.10
CA VAL A 720 29.14 8.52 51.70
C VAL A 720 27.95 8.29 52.65
N SER A 721 28.09 8.83 53.88
CA SER A 721 26.99 8.80 54.86
C SER A 721 26.15 10.09 54.79
N GLN A 722 24.87 10.04 55.29
CA GLN A 722 24.00 11.21 55.35
C GLN A 722 24.61 12.38 56.13
N ARG A 723 25.53 12.10 57.06
CA ARG A 723 26.27 13.11 57.86
C ARG A 723 27.52 13.63 57.14
N GLY A 724 27.72 13.33 55.87
CA GLY A 724 28.90 13.75 55.08
C GLY A 724 30.21 13.10 55.49
N ALA A 725 30.17 11.94 56.18
CA ALA A 725 31.39 11.17 56.34
C ALA A 725 31.65 10.34 55.10
N VAL A 726 32.87 10.30 54.63
CA VAL A 726 33.33 9.59 53.44
C VAL A 726 34.33 8.52 53.81
N LYS A 727 34.33 7.40 53.14
CA LYS A 727 35.34 6.36 53.31
C LYS A 727 35.56 5.54 52.07
N ARG A 728 36.80 4.98 52.00
CA ARG A 728 37.16 3.93 51.06
C ARG A 728 37.60 2.70 51.81
N PHE A 729 37.08 1.53 51.49
CA PHE A 729 37.50 0.28 52.11
C PHE A 729 37.56 -0.86 51.08
N ASN A 730 38.29 -1.95 51.43
CA ASN A 730 38.40 -3.10 50.57
C ASN A 730 37.18 -4.04 50.73
N VAL A 731 36.39 -4.26 49.66
CA VAL A 731 35.23 -5.13 49.65
C VAL A 731 35.59 -6.57 50.01
N LEU A 732 36.81 -6.99 49.71
CA LEU A 732 37.27 -8.36 50.00
C LEU A 732 37.41 -8.65 51.51
N GLU A 733 37.35 -7.64 52.39
CA GLU A 733 37.23 -7.82 53.84
C GLU A 733 35.84 -8.40 54.26
N ILE A 734 34.88 -8.39 53.37
CA ILE A 734 33.54 -8.97 53.59
C ILE A 734 33.57 -10.40 53.10
N SER A 735 33.32 -11.34 54.04
CA SER A 735 33.22 -12.76 53.71
C SER A 735 32.14 -12.97 52.64
N MET A 736 32.42 -13.83 51.68
CA MET A 736 31.43 -14.24 50.69
C MET A 736 30.31 -15.01 51.40
N LEU A 737 29.09 -14.65 51.06
CA LEU A 737 27.84 -15.27 51.56
C LEU A 737 26.96 -15.62 50.36
N THR A 738 25.91 -16.34 50.60
CA THR A 738 24.89 -16.60 49.59
C THR A 738 23.91 -15.42 49.46
N ARG A 739 23.35 -15.24 48.27
CA ARG A 739 22.32 -14.26 47.98
C ARG A 739 21.17 -14.34 49.01
N ALA A 740 20.46 -13.22 49.18
CA ALA A 740 19.31 -13.08 50.11
C ALA A 740 19.65 -13.19 51.62
N LYS A 741 20.92 -13.15 52.03
CA LYS A 741 21.36 -12.97 53.42
C LYS A 741 21.31 -11.49 53.75
N ARG A 742 21.49 -11.14 55.04
CA ARG A 742 21.56 -9.73 55.54
C ARG A 742 22.89 -9.06 55.23
N GLY A 743 23.94 -9.84 55.17
CA GLY A 743 25.32 -9.34 55.04
C GLY A 743 25.94 -8.95 56.39
N LEU A 744 27.11 -8.31 56.29
CA LEU A 744 27.90 -7.87 57.43
C LEU A 744 27.85 -6.34 57.54
N MET A 745 28.07 -5.81 58.79
CA MET A 745 28.12 -4.35 58.97
C MET A 745 29.32 -3.73 58.31
N VAL A 746 29.12 -2.65 57.56
CA VAL A 746 30.16 -1.84 56.90
C VAL A 746 30.29 -0.44 57.53
N LEU A 747 29.41 -0.12 58.48
CA LEU A 747 29.50 1.08 59.32
C LEU A 747 29.32 0.67 60.77
N ARG A 748 30.06 1.28 61.71
CA ARG A 748 29.86 1.09 63.15
C ARG A 748 28.56 1.77 63.58
N GLU A 749 27.66 0.98 64.17
CA GLU A 749 26.40 1.49 64.70
C GLU A 749 26.68 2.35 65.92
N LEU A 750 26.31 3.61 65.92
CA LEU A 750 26.38 4.52 67.04
C LEU A 750 25.04 4.62 67.74
N LYS A 751 24.99 4.53 69.09
CA LYS A 751 23.77 4.62 69.87
C LYS A 751 23.05 5.97 69.71
N ALA A 752 23.82 7.03 69.58
CA ALA A 752 23.30 8.38 69.32
C ALA A 752 23.80 8.85 67.94
N LYS A 753 22.93 9.42 67.10
CA LYS A 753 23.24 9.95 65.79
C LYS A 753 23.95 8.91 64.86
N PRO A 754 23.34 7.78 64.53
CA PRO A 754 23.96 6.76 63.69
C PRO A 754 24.27 7.29 62.30
N HIS A 755 25.33 6.76 61.70
CA HIS A 755 25.61 7.00 60.28
C HIS A 755 24.72 6.11 59.43
N ARG A 756 24.23 6.65 58.28
CA ARG A 756 23.44 5.95 57.28
C ARG A 756 24.07 6.15 55.90
N VAL A 757 24.15 5.10 55.12
CA VAL A 757 24.73 5.21 53.77
C VAL A 757 23.71 5.87 52.83
N VAL A 758 24.13 6.90 52.12
CA VAL A 758 23.32 7.60 51.11
C VAL A 758 23.87 7.41 49.71
N PHE A 759 25.16 7.02 49.57
CA PHE A 759 25.75 6.76 48.28
C PHE A 759 26.86 5.69 48.40
N MET A 760 26.93 4.84 47.36
CA MET A 760 28.05 3.91 47.20
C MET A 760 28.37 3.74 45.72
N ASN A 761 29.64 3.82 45.39
CA ASN A 761 30.16 3.39 44.08
C ASN A 761 31.44 2.54 44.28
N GLY A 762 31.61 1.54 43.40
CA GLY A 762 32.78 0.68 43.39
C GLY A 762 33.63 0.80 42.12
N GLU A 763 33.18 1.53 41.16
CA GLU A 763 33.89 1.81 39.92
C GLU A 763 34.79 3.05 40.17
N ILE A 764 35.94 2.84 40.84
CA ILE A 764 36.81 3.93 41.26
C ILE A 764 38.11 3.88 40.46
N SER A 765 38.34 4.88 39.62
CA SER A 765 39.57 5.12 38.90
C SER A 765 40.43 6.17 39.62
N SER A 766 41.64 6.39 39.16
CA SER A 766 42.51 7.47 39.65
C SER A 766 41.96 8.87 39.38
N THR A 767 41.07 8.99 38.42
CA THR A 767 40.43 10.23 37.99
C THR A 767 39.03 10.42 38.54
N SER A 768 38.44 9.38 39.21
CA SER A 768 37.08 9.48 39.79
C SER A 768 36.99 10.60 40.80
N GLU A 769 36.02 11.49 40.62
CA GLU A 769 35.76 12.66 41.45
C GLU A 769 34.26 12.78 41.73
N TYR A 770 33.89 13.09 42.96
CA TYR A 770 32.49 13.23 43.37
C TYR A 770 32.28 14.60 44.06
N THR A 771 31.18 15.25 43.65
CA THR A 771 30.70 16.47 44.27
C THR A 771 29.62 16.16 45.30
N ILE A 772 29.86 16.41 46.59
CA ILE A 772 28.90 16.21 47.66
C ILE A 772 28.18 17.54 47.92
N VAL A 773 26.89 17.54 47.77
CA VAL A 773 26.02 18.68 47.97
C VAL A 773 25.37 18.56 49.35
N ALA A 774 25.64 19.54 50.21
CA ALA A 774 25.05 19.63 51.56
C ALA A 774 23.76 20.46 51.57
N THR A 775 22.90 20.26 52.61
CA THR A 775 21.65 20.99 52.76
C THR A 775 21.84 22.50 52.97
N ASN A 776 22.94 22.93 53.57
CA ASN A 776 23.25 24.32 53.90
C ASN A 776 24.23 24.98 52.89
N ALA A 777 24.29 24.46 51.66
CA ALA A 777 24.75 25.18 50.47
C ALA A 777 26.24 25.15 50.07
N GLU A 778 27.16 24.59 50.80
CA GLU A 778 28.50 24.40 50.27
C GLU A 778 28.72 23.02 49.66
N THR A 779 29.13 22.96 48.37
CA THR A 779 29.58 21.73 47.72
C THR A 779 31.00 21.39 48.16
N LYS A 780 31.26 20.10 48.39
CA LYS A 780 32.61 19.58 48.66
C LYS A 780 32.97 18.58 47.59
N VAL A 781 34.16 18.72 47.03
CA VAL A 781 34.70 17.78 46.05
C VAL A 781 35.59 16.76 46.74
N VAL A 782 35.43 15.48 46.40
CA VAL A 782 36.24 14.38 46.95
C VAL A 782 36.70 13.42 45.86
N ARG A 783 37.97 13.05 45.90
CA ARG A 783 38.56 12.00 45.10
C ARG A 783 38.73 10.76 45.97
N PRO A 784 38.04 9.66 45.72
CA PRO A 784 38.15 8.47 46.55
C PRO A 784 39.57 7.89 46.66
N MET A 785 40.36 8.06 45.60
CA MET A 785 41.76 7.55 45.60
C MET A 785 42.68 8.31 46.57
N ASP A 786 42.33 9.54 46.91
CA ASP A 786 43.08 10.33 47.91
C ASP A 786 42.75 9.92 49.36
N LEU A 787 41.66 9.13 49.52
CA LEU A 787 41.27 8.60 50.83
C LEU A 787 42.11 7.35 51.15
N THR A 788 42.64 7.29 52.37
CA THR A 788 43.26 6.05 52.87
C THR A 788 42.26 4.91 52.98
N LEU A 789 42.68 3.70 52.64
CA LEU A 789 41.87 2.52 52.91
C LEU A 789 41.66 2.35 54.41
N VAL A 790 40.42 2.23 54.84
CA VAL A 790 40.04 2.06 56.25
C VAL A 790 39.34 0.69 56.43
N ASP A 791 39.33 0.23 57.69
CA ASP A 791 38.62 -0.98 58.07
C ASP A 791 37.14 -0.91 57.66
N ARG A 792 36.54 -2.03 57.31
CA ARG A 792 35.15 -2.09 56.85
C ARG A 792 34.18 -1.49 57.87
N THR A 793 34.43 -1.60 59.19
CA THR A 793 33.58 -1.11 60.28
C THR A 793 33.84 0.37 60.63
N SER A 794 34.80 1.04 60.05
CA SER A 794 35.02 2.46 60.21
C SER A 794 33.85 3.28 59.73
N ASN A 795 33.54 4.40 60.36
CA ASN A 795 32.52 5.36 59.90
C ASN A 795 33.09 6.39 58.92
N GLY A 796 34.39 6.31 58.60
CA GLY A 796 35.05 7.20 57.66
C GLY A 796 35.49 8.54 58.26
N SER A 797 35.98 9.42 57.36
CA SER A 797 36.42 10.77 57.73
C SER A 797 35.28 11.77 57.49
N ALA A 798 35.06 12.70 58.41
CA ALA A 798 34.05 13.75 58.24
C ALA A 798 34.53 14.76 57.17
N LEU A 799 33.76 14.90 56.13
CA LEU A 799 33.96 15.88 55.06
C LEU A 799 33.16 17.15 55.30
N LEU A 800 31.92 16.97 55.88
CA LEU A 800 31.02 18.05 56.29
C LEU A 800 31.20 18.39 57.76
N GLY A 801 31.15 19.68 58.08
CA GLY A 801 31.13 20.20 59.45
C GLY A 801 29.72 20.15 60.06
N GLU A 802 29.60 20.39 61.40
CA GLU A 802 28.29 20.34 62.09
C GLU A 802 27.30 21.38 61.56
N ASN A 803 27.74 22.47 60.94
CA ASN A 803 26.87 23.52 60.39
C ASN A 803 26.50 23.32 58.91
N ASP A 804 27.12 22.36 58.18
CA ASP A 804 26.89 22.13 56.75
C ASP A 804 25.61 21.35 56.48
N GLY A 805 24.96 20.82 57.56
CA GLY A 805 23.72 20.01 57.43
C GLY A 805 24.00 18.59 56.98
N GLU A 806 22.97 17.94 56.38
CA GLU A 806 23.04 16.58 55.87
C GLU A 806 23.34 16.58 54.36
N VAL A 807 23.83 15.46 53.87
CA VAL A 807 24.06 15.24 52.42
C VAL A 807 22.73 15.21 51.71
N LYS A 808 22.53 16.13 50.77
CA LYS A 808 21.37 16.24 49.90
C LYS A 808 21.53 15.40 48.62
N ALA A 809 22.72 15.45 48.03
CA ALA A 809 23.04 14.69 46.83
C ALA A 809 24.54 14.38 46.74
N VAL A 810 24.92 13.34 46.06
CA VAL A 810 26.29 13.02 45.65
C VAL A 810 26.23 12.90 44.13
N LEU A 811 26.99 13.76 43.45
CA LEU A 811 27.06 13.81 41.99
C LEU A 811 28.40 13.24 41.56
N GLU A 812 28.38 12.35 40.59
CA GLU A 812 29.59 11.80 39.96
C GLU A 812 30.07 12.75 38.87
N ASN A 813 31.29 13.26 38.96
CA ASN A 813 31.90 14.09 37.94
C ASN A 813 32.39 13.18 36.82
N PHE A 814 31.89 13.37 35.62
CA PHE A 814 32.21 12.52 34.48
C PHE A 814 33.70 12.69 34.08
N ASP A 815 34.39 11.58 33.88
CA ASP A 815 35.81 11.57 33.46
C ASP A 815 35.88 11.65 31.92
N TYR A 816 36.29 12.81 31.42
CA TYR A 816 36.49 13.06 29.98
C TYR A 816 37.86 12.64 29.44
N SER A 817 38.80 12.19 30.30
CA SER A 817 40.16 11.83 29.86
C SER A 817 40.16 10.67 28.87
N SER A 818 39.25 9.74 29.05
CA SER A 818 39.06 8.60 28.13
C SER A 818 38.61 8.98 26.71
N LEU A 819 38.04 10.17 26.51
CA LEU A 819 37.60 10.67 25.20
C LEU A 819 38.73 11.36 24.42
N THR A 820 39.81 11.74 25.09
CA THR A 820 40.92 12.49 24.47
C THR A 820 42.11 11.60 24.11
N GLU A 821 42.15 10.37 24.61
CA GLU A 821 43.23 9.39 24.37
C GLU A 821 42.98 8.42 23.19
N GLN A 822 41.85 8.56 22.46
CA GLN A 822 41.50 7.72 21.27
C GLN A 822 41.74 8.48 19.95
#